data_91a28dd098e36fad38cb0ffa01fef049
#
_entry.id   91a28dd098e36fad38cb0ffa01fef049
#
_cell.length_a   1.000
_cell.length_b   1.000
_cell.length_c   1.000
_cell.angle_alpha   90.00
_cell.angle_beta   90.00
_cell.angle_gamma   90.00
#
_symmetry.space_group_name_H-M   'P 1'
#
loop_
_entity.id
_entity.type
_entity.pdbx_description
1 polymer ?
#
loop_
_entity_poly.entity_id
_entity_poly.type
_entity_poly.pdbx_seq_one_letter_code
_entity_poly.pdbx_strand_id
1 'polypeptide(L)'
;GLVGSEMCIRDRFVSVVRNEKEITSARWMTTGLGVYELYVNGKLIGEEILKPGFTHPYKTKRSFTYEVSNALSKQAGAENVFAVQVTPGWWADKIITYSGQQGMVGAKVAFRGVLELTYADGSKAYLGSNTSDWKAGIAGPVKHAAIFDGEEYDARELPGYDTLDKLSTPEKNTEFEGEILPSNGGEVYFREDLALSPQKAYLWKGVTGESEDAYGKVVITKEYAAGEEMVVHPGETLVVDFGQNCAAVPAFEFMAKEGTQLNCRPSEILNDGNGAKSRGMDGPEGSCHRLNLRTPDTGMLLDYTFADHKDYTTYRPHRTFYGYRFVSITADQEVRIRSIQSIPVSSITQQMETGSITTGNKLVNQLISNTLWGQRSNYLSVPTDCPQRNERLGWTADTQVFAETGTFFANTADFFHKWMRDMRDTQSPTGAYPGVAPLAQYGASPTDMNRLGWSDAGVIVPWVVWKQFGDTQIIDENWAAMEKYLNHINETKYDHHALSAENGNYQWADWLSYEPLESCSGRHTAKDGSGTLPEAYDYWNYLSANYWLIDAGMMSDMARATGRDAAKYEAMAAQAKQYILDKFLNADGEFKTAIFNTMQTPALFALKNKLVEGVAKENMMKRLRDNFAEHGNCLQTGFLGTSILMPTLTENGMSDIAYELLFQRKNPSWLYSVDNGATTIWERWNSYMLDKGMGPQGMNSFNHYAYGCVCEWMWETMAGISADTSEPGFKRIIMKPIPDKRLEFVNAEYNSAAGIIKSSWKYEGDQWIWDFAIPEGAVALVTLPGESQAHEYRAGSYQIVK
;
A
#
# COMPACT_ATOMS: atom_id res chain seq x y z
N GLY A 1 -18.65 -24.33 5.23
CA GLY A 1 -17.49 -24.68 4.42
C GLY A 1 -16.97 -26.08 4.73
N LEU A 2 -16.20 -26.65 3.80
CA LEU A 2 -15.49 -27.91 3.97
C LEU A 2 -14.08 -27.63 4.51
N VAL A 3 -13.59 -28.47 5.43
CA VAL A 3 -12.27 -28.39 6.04
C VAL A 3 -11.52 -29.68 5.75
N GLY A 4 -10.23 -29.63 5.53
CA GLY A 4 -9.37 -30.79 5.39
C GLY A 4 -9.26 -31.61 6.68
N SER A 5 -8.82 -32.87 6.58
CA SER A 5 -8.85 -33.84 7.65
C SER A 5 -7.71 -33.74 8.67
N GLU A 6 -6.69 -32.92 8.41
CA GLU A 6 -5.53 -32.75 9.26
C GLU A 6 -5.19 -31.28 9.44
N MET A 7 -4.33 -30.94 10.38
CA MET A 7 -3.80 -29.59 10.61
C MET A 7 -2.83 -29.28 9.46
N CYS A 8 -3.40 -28.94 8.29
CA CYS A 8 -2.67 -28.91 7.02
C CYS A 8 -2.38 -27.48 6.59
N ILE A 9 -1.15 -27.28 6.20
CA ILE A 9 -0.64 -26.03 5.61
C ILE A 9 -1.23 -25.80 4.20
N ARG A 10 -1.94 -26.81 3.64
CA ARG A 10 -2.55 -26.78 2.31
C ARG A 10 -3.57 -27.91 2.17
N ASP A 11 -4.67 -27.64 1.50
CA ASP A 11 -5.68 -28.65 1.18
C ASP A 11 -6.13 -28.57 -0.27
N ARG A 12 -6.43 -29.71 -0.86
CA ARG A 12 -7.12 -29.81 -2.11
C ARG A 12 -8.50 -30.42 -1.87
N PHE A 13 -9.51 -29.77 -2.42
CA PHE A 13 -10.88 -30.26 -2.43
C PHE A 13 -11.23 -30.66 -3.86
N VAL A 14 -11.79 -31.84 -4.06
CA VAL A 14 -12.16 -32.33 -5.38
C VAL A 14 -13.56 -32.93 -5.33
N SER A 15 -14.37 -32.65 -6.36
CA SER A 15 -15.67 -33.26 -6.59
C SER A 15 -15.83 -33.64 -8.06
N VAL A 16 -16.43 -34.81 -8.33
CA VAL A 16 -16.80 -35.21 -9.67
C VAL A 16 -18.32 -35.11 -9.80
N VAL A 17 -18.74 -34.23 -10.70
CA VAL A 17 -20.16 -33.97 -10.96
C VAL A 17 -20.55 -34.60 -12.28
N ARG A 18 -21.55 -35.52 -12.26
CA ARG A 18 -22.13 -36.11 -13.46
C ARG A 18 -23.37 -35.35 -13.87
N ASN A 19 -23.41 -34.94 -15.14
CA ASN A 19 -24.54 -34.18 -15.68
C ASN A 19 -25.78 -35.04 -15.76
N GLU A 20 -26.85 -34.63 -15.07
CA GLU A 20 -28.16 -35.33 -15.21
C GLU A 20 -28.81 -35.10 -16.57
N LYS A 21 -28.62 -33.91 -17.13
CA LYS A 21 -29.12 -33.44 -18.41
C LYS A 21 -28.07 -32.64 -19.15
N GLU A 22 -28.33 -32.26 -20.38
CA GLU A 22 -27.47 -31.36 -21.13
C GLU A 22 -27.45 -29.97 -20.49
N ILE A 23 -26.21 -29.44 -20.22
CA ILE A 23 -25.99 -28.14 -19.59
C ILE A 23 -25.91 -27.06 -20.67
N THR A 24 -26.63 -25.98 -20.49
CA THR A 24 -26.54 -24.75 -21.33
C THR A 24 -25.66 -23.69 -20.72
N SER A 25 -25.76 -23.47 -19.41
CA SER A 25 -24.91 -22.54 -18.68
C SER A 25 -24.63 -23.02 -17.26
N ALA A 26 -23.51 -22.54 -16.71
CA ALA A 26 -23.11 -22.85 -15.35
C ALA A 26 -22.36 -21.70 -14.68
N ARG A 27 -22.74 -21.35 -13.47
CA ARG A 27 -22.07 -20.35 -12.64
C ARG A 27 -21.60 -20.98 -11.34
N TRP A 28 -20.37 -20.66 -10.95
CA TRP A 28 -19.78 -21.15 -9.72
C TRP A 28 -19.45 -19.99 -8.78
N MET A 29 -20.19 -19.85 -7.68
CA MET A 29 -19.95 -18.89 -6.63
C MET A 29 -19.11 -19.54 -5.54
N THR A 30 -18.02 -18.90 -5.12
CA THR A 30 -16.99 -19.48 -4.25
C THR A 30 -16.45 -18.49 -3.24
N THR A 31 -16.00 -18.99 -2.09
CA THR A 31 -15.15 -18.30 -1.11
C THR A 31 -14.29 -19.31 -0.36
N GLY A 32 -13.27 -18.81 0.37
CA GLY A 32 -12.38 -19.67 1.15
C GLY A 32 -11.91 -19.03 2.45
N LEU A 33 -11.45 -19.87 3.35
CA LEU A 33 -10.63 -19.53 4.50
C LEU A 33 -9.20 -19.95 4.18
N GLY A 34 -8.40 -18.97 3.77
CA GLY A 34 -7.10 -19.14 3.12
C GLY A 34 -7.11 -18.61 1.69
N VAL A 35 -5.98 -18.60 1.03
CA VAL A 35 -5.85 -18.23 -0.40
C VAL A 35 -6.21 -19.44 -1.26
N TYR A 36 -7.11 -19.28 -2.23
CA TYR A 36 -7.59 -20.41 -3.03
C TYR A 36 -7.57 -20.17 -4.53
N GLU A 37 -7.42 -21.24 -5.27
CA GLU A 37 -7.55 -21.33 -6.73
C GLU A 37 -8.57 -22.38 -7.13
N LEU A 38 -9.26 -22.14 -8.26
CA LEU A 38 -10.37 -22.95 -8.76
C LEU A 38 -9.98 -23.60 -10.08
N TYR A 39 -10.34 -24.87 -10.24
CA TYR A 39 -10.11 -25.62 -11.48
C TYR A 39 -11.36 -26.38 -11.88
N VAL A 40 -11.69 -26.35 -13.17
CA VAL A 40 -12.72 -27.16 -13.78
C VAL A 40 -12.11 -27.96 -14.92
N ASN A 41 -12.18 -29.29 -14.84
CA ASN A 41 -11.55 -30.20 -15.79
C ASN A 41 -10.06 -29.89 -16.04
N GLY A 42 -9.33 -29.53 -14.97
CA GLY A 42 -7.91 -29.14 -14.99
C GLY A 42 -7.63 -27.72 -15.48
N LYS A 43 -8.62 -26.95 -15.90
CA LYS A 43 -8.47 -25.55 -16.34
C LYS A 43 -8.65 -24.60 -15.15
N LEU A 44 -7.69 -23.70 -14.97
CA LEU A 44 -7.76 -22.61 -13.97
C LEU A 44 -8.94 -21.67 -14.28
N ILE A 45 -9.68 -21.28 -13.25
CA ILE A 45 -10.85 -20.40 -13.32
C ILE A 45 -10.60 -19.10 -12.57
N GLY A 46 -10.85 -17.99 -13.25
CA GLY A 46 -10.64 -16.64 -12.75
C GLY A 46 -9.21 -16.14 -13.01
N GLU A 47 -9.07 -14.83 -13.06
CA GLU A 47 -7.78 -14.14 -13.29
C GLU A 47 -7.21 -13.56 -11.99
N GLU A 48 -8.07 -13.39 -10.97
CA GLU A 48 -7.70 -12.86 -9.67
C GLU A 48 -6.83 -13.86 -8.91
N ILE A 49 -5.76 -13.37 -8.34
CA ILE A 49 -4.90 -14.13 -7.44
C ILE A 49 -5.20 -13.76 -5.97
N LEU A 50 -4.68 -14.53 -5.04
CA LEU A 50 -4.79 -14.30 -3.59
C LEU A 50 -6.24 -14.19 -3.09
N LYS A 51 -7.21 -14.80 -3.79
CA LYS A 51 -8.62 -14.87 -3.36
C LYS A 51 -8.77 -15.57 -2.01
N PRO A 52 -9.67 -15.16 -1.11
CA PRO A 52 -10.68 -14.11 -1.24
C PRO A 52 -10.19 -12.72 -0.87
N GLY A 53 -8.88 -12.50 -0.69
CA GLY A 53 -8.30 -11.27 -0.23
C GLY A 53 -8.23 -11.16 1.31
N PHE A 54 -7.63 -10.06 1.77
CA PHE A 54 -7.48 -9.76 3.19
C PHE A 54 -8.68 -8.96 3.70
N THR A 55 -9.49 -9.58 4.56
CA THR A 55 -10.66 -8.98 5.22
C THR A 55 -10.62 -9.31 6.71
N HIS A 56 -11.49 -8.66 7.49
CA HIS A 56 -11.61 -8.99 8.92
C HIS A 56 -11.89 -10.49 9.10
N PRO A 57 -11.03 -11.21 9.83
CA PRO A 57 -11.01 -12.66 9.78
C PRO A 57 -12.32 -13.33 10.21
N TYR A 58 -13.00 -12.78 11.21
CA TYR A 58 -14.21 -13.37 11.79
C TYR A 58 -15.52 -12.72 11.33
N LYS A 59 -15.47 -11.53 10.67
CA LYS A 59 -16.69 -10.79 10.34
C LYS A 59 -17.06 -10.87 8.87
N THR A 60 -16.08 -10.81 7.95
CA THR A 60 -16.37 -10.71 6.54
C THR A 60 -15.45 -11.58 5.70
N LYS A 61 -16.02 -12.29 4.71
CA LYS A 61 -15.30 -12.91 3.60
C LYS A 61 -15.91 -12.46 2.28
N ARG A 62 -15.08 -12.45 1.23
CA ARG A 62 -15.52 -12.10 -0.12
C ARG A 62 -15.82 -13.35 -0.92
N SER A 63 -16.92 -13.33 -1.71
CA SER A 63 -17.27 -14.38 -2.67
C SER A 63 -17.05 -13.90 -4.10
N PHE A 64 -16.65 -14.85 -4.93
CA PHE A 64 -16.39 -14.65 -6.36
C PHE A 64 -17.35 -15.54 -7.14
N THR A 65 -17.90 -15.04 -8.24
CA THR A 65 -18.82 -15.79 -9.10
C THR A 65 -18.27 -15.83 -10.52
N TYR A 66 -18.09 -17.04 -11.05
CA TYR A 66 -17.53 -17.28 -12.37
C TYR A 66 -18.51 -17.99 -13.27
N GLU A 67 -18.59 -17.55 -14.53
CA GLU A 67 -19.23 -18.31 -15.61
C GLU A 67 -18.27 -19.42 -16.04
N VAL A 68 -18.64 -20.67 -15.78
CA VAL A 68 -17.78 -21.84 -16.01
C VAL A 68 -18.25 -22.75 -17.14
N SER A 69 -19.28 -22.36 -17.88
CA SER A 69 -19.89 -23.17 -18.97
C SER A 69 -18.89 -23.63 -20.03
N ASN A 70 -17.87 -22.79 -20.32
CA ASN A 70 -16.86 -23.10 -21.35
C ASN A 70 -15.77 -24.07 -20.88
N ALA A 71 -15.72 -24.36 -19.58
CA ALA A 71 -14.79 -25.32 -18.99
C ALA A 71 -15.44 -26.70 -18.78
N LEU A 72 -16.74 -26.82 -19.01
CA LEU A 72 -17.51 -28.04 -18.79
C LEU A 72 -17.68 -28.87 -20.04
N SER A 73 -17.72 -30.19 -19.87
CA SER A 73 -18.36 -31.14 -20.77
C SER A 73 -19.88 -31.07 -20.56
N LYS A 74 -20.64 -30.59 -21.55
CA LYS A 74 -22.04 -30.19 -21.39
C LYS A 74 -23.07 -31.32 -21.57
N GLN A 75 -22.73 -32.41 -22.24
CA GLN A 75 -23.62 -33.49 -22.58
C GLN A 75 -24.19 -34.19 -21.33
N ALA A 76 -25.44 -34.67 -21.43
CA ALA A 76 -26.03 -35.54 -20.41
C ALA A 76 -25.15 -36.79 -20.18
N GLY A 77 -24.91 -37.12 -18.91
CA GLY A 77 -24.06 -38.22 -18.50
C GLY A 77 -22.55 -37.96 -18.50
N ALA A 78 -22.10 -36.82 -19.02
CA ALA A 78 -20.69 -36.46 -18.95
C ALA A 78 -20.27 -36.12 -17.50
N GLU A 79 -19.05 -36.45 -17.16
CA GLU A 79 -18.44 -36.10 -15.86
C GLU A 79 -17.60 -34.85 -15.97
N ASN A 80 -17.65 -34.02 -14.94
CA ASN A 80 -16.86 -32.83 -14.79
C ASN A 80 -16.15 -32.85 -13.43
N VAL A 81 -14.87 -32.54 -13.42
CA VAL A 81 -14.05 -32.50 -12.22
C VAL A 81 -13.89 -31.04 -11.74
N PHE A 82 -14.37 -30.76 -10.57
CA PHE A 82 -14.18 -29.49 -9.86
C PHE A 82 -13.10 -29.66 -8.81
N ALA A 83 -12.08 -28.84 -8.86
CA ALA A 83 -11.02 -28.87 -7.87
C ALA A 83 -10.72 -27.47 -7.31
N VAL A 84 -10.42 -27.42 -6.02
CA VAL A 84 -10.04 -26.20 -5.32
C VAL A 84 -8.76 -26.47 -4.55
N GLN A 85 -7.75 -25.65 -4.75
CA GLN A 85 -6.54 -25.67 -3.94
C GLN A 85 -6.59 -24.49 -2.97
N VAL A 86 -6.37 -24.75 -1.68
CA VAL A 86 -6.39 -23.71 -0.64
C VAL A 86 -5.09 -23.77 0.14
N THR A 87 -4.50 -22.60 0.36
CA THR A 87 -3.30 -22.42 1.18
C THR A 87 -3.59 -21.45 2.33
N PRO A 88 -2.78 -21.40 3.41
CA PRO A 88 -3.07 -20.62 4.61
C PRO A 88 -3.47 -19.16 4.37
N GLY A 89 -2.73 -18.43 3.52
CA GLY A 89 -3.00 -17.03 3.22
C GLY A 89 -3.13 -16.17 4.48
N TRP A 90 -4.02 -15.18 4.44
CA TRP A 90 -4.30 -14.32 5.62
C TRP A 90 -5.22 -14.97 6.67
N TRP A 91 -5.60 -16.23 6.52
CA TRP A 91 -6.47 -16.93 7.47
C TRP A 91 -5.71 -17.80 8.44
N ALA A 92 -4.86 -18.70 7.95
CA ALA A 92 -4.21 -19.72 8.76
C ALA A 92 -2.68 -19.58 8.83
N ASP A 93 -2.13 -18.52 8.23
CA ASP A 93 -0.71 -18.21 8.26
C ASP A 93 -0.35 -17.33 9.47
N LYS A 94 0.96 -17.18 9.66
CA LYS A 94 1.53 -16.25 10.62
C LYS A 94 1.35 -14.84 10.09
N ILE A 95 0.64 -14.00 10.82
CA ILE A 95 0.64 -12.58 10.59
C ILE A 95 1.46 -11.97 11.73
N ILE A 96 2.55 -11.28 11.38
CA ILE A 96 3.51 -10.80 12.37
C ILE A 96 3.20 -9.35 12.67
N THR A 97 3.08 -9.05 13.96
CA THR A 97 3.01 -7.67 14.48
C THR A 97 4.40 -7.21 14.94
N TYR A 98 4.55 -5.94 15.24
CA TYR A 98 5.76 -5.30 15.77
C TYR A 98 6.42 -6.02 16.94
N SER A 99 5.64 -6.69 17.78
CA SER A 99 6.15 -7.37 18.98
C SER A 99 6.77 -8.74 18.67
N GLY A 100 6.84 -9.14 17.39
CA GLY A 100 7.28 -10.48 16.99
C GLY A 100 6.32 -11.59 17.38
N GLN A 101 5.14 -11.26 17.88
CA GLN A 101 4.11 -12.25 18.16
C GLN A 101 3.51 -12.76 16.85
N GLN A 102 3.66 -14.05 16.65
CA GLN A 102 3.05 -14.76 15.53
C GLN A 102 1.65 -15.22 15.97
N GLY A 103 0.62 -14.70 15.34
CA GLY A 103 -0.74 -15.15 15.55
C GLY A 103 -1.28 -15.84 14.31
N MET A 104 -1.85 -17.03 14.47
CA MET A 104 -2.74 -17.60 13.46
C MET A 104 -4.17 -17.19 13.80
N VAL A 105 -4.90 -16.74 12.78
CA VAL A 105 -6.29 -16.37 12.94
C VAL A 105 -7.17 -17.60 13.04
N GLY A 106 -7.05 -18.52 12.08
CA GLY A 106 -7.75 -19.80 12.03
C GLY A 106 -6.79 -20.98 12.06
N ALA A 107 -7.30 -22.15 12.44
CA ALA A 107 -6.49 -23.36 12.53
C ALA A 107 -6.47 -24.17 11.23
N LYS A 108 -7.56 -24.16 10.47
CA LYS A 108 -7.74 -24.99 9.27
C LYS A 108 -8.20 -24.16 8.08
N VAL A 109 -7.63 -24.42 6.93
CA VAL A 109 -8.12 -23.85 5.65
C VAL A 109 -9.46 -24.48 5.29
N ALA A 110 -10.31 -23.74 4.60
CA ALA A 110 -11.63 -24.22 4.20
C ALA A 110 -12.08 -23.62 2.87
N PHE A 111 -13.02 -24.30 2.23
CA PHE A 111 -13.66 -23.87 1.00
C PHE A 111 -15.19 -23.94 1.13
N ARG A 112 -15.87 -22.97 0.52
CA ARG A 112 -17.31 -22.98 0.32
C ARG A 112 -17.64 -22.56 -1.11
N GLY A 113 -18.51 -23.33 -1.79
CA GLY A 113 -18.98 -23.00 -3.14
C GLY A 113 -20.38 -23.46 -3.38
N VAL A 114 -21.05 -22.80 -4.33
CA VAL A 114 -22.34 -23.21 -4.90
C VAL A 114 -22.24 -23.13 -6.41
N LEU A 115 -22.46 -24.27 -7.08
CA LEU A 115 -22.51 -24.37 -8.52
C LEU A 115 -24.00 -24.34 -8.94
N GLU A 116 -24.36 -23.33 -9.74
CA GLU A 116 -25.65 -23.28 -10.43
C GLU A 116 -25.47 -23.86 -11.83
N LEU A 117 -26.26 -24.91 -12.16
CA LEU A 117 -26.36 -25.49 -13.50
C LEU A 117 -27.71 -25.11 -14.10
N THR A 118 -27.73 -24.68 -15.36
CA THR A 118 -28.95 -24.50 -16.15
C THR A 118 -28.93 -25.51 -17.26
N TYR A 119 -30.00 -26.29 -17.38
CA TYR A 119 -30.16 -27.36 -18.35
C TYR A 119 -30.90 -26.92 -19.63
N ALA A 120 -30.79 -27.69 -20.70
CA ALA A 120 -31.44 -27.39 -21.99
C ALA A 120 -32.96 -27.28 -21.93
N ASP A 121 -33.60 -27.93 -20.95
CA ASP A 121 -35.04 -27.81 -20.71
C ASP A 121 -35.41 -26.58 -19.85
N GLY A 122 -34.44 -25.73 -19.49
CA GLY A 122 -34.64 -24.54 -18.66
C GLY A 122 -34.68 -24.83 -17.15
N SER A 123 -34.65 -26.09 -16.72
CA SER A 123 -34.55 -26.43 -15.31
C SER A 123 -33.16 -26.09 -14.73
N LYS A 124 -33.11 -25.87 -13.41
CA LYS A 124 -31.85 -25.55 -12.71
C LYS A 124 -31.53 -26.58 -11.62
N ALA A 125 -30.25 -26.78 -11.39
CA ALA A 125 -29.74 -27.50 -10.24
C ALA A 125 -28.71 -26.62 -9.48
N TYR A 126 -28.67 -26.80 -8.16
CA TYR A 126 -27.74 -26.13 -7.28
C TYR A 126 -26.95 -27.15 -6.49
N LEU A 127 -25.63 -27.18 -6.70
CA LEU A 127 -24.74 -28.13 -6.05
C LEU A 127 -23.83 -27.38 -5.11
N GLY A 128 -24.04 -27.56 -3.80
CA GLY A 128 -23.23 -26.95 -2.77
C GLY A 128 -22.00 -27.78 -2.41
N SER A 129 -20.99 -27.13 -1.84
CA SER A 129 -19.90 -27.84 -1.18
C SER A 129 -20.46 -28.58 0.05
N ASN A 130 -20.30 -29.89 0.10
CA ASN A 130 -20.77 -30.75 1.17
C ASN A 130 -19.80 -31.91 1.43
N THR A 131 -19.92 -32.57 2.56
CA THR A 131 -19.02 -33.64 2.97
C THR A 131 -19.25 -35.01 2.28
N SER A 132 -20.35 -35.18 1.55
CA SER A 132 -20.65 -36.43 0.81
C SER A 132 -20.01 -36.44 -0.58
N ASP A 133 -20.08 -35.32 -1.29
CA ASP A 133 -19.74 -35.22 -2.72
C ASP A 133 -18.33 -34.72 -2.96
N TRP A 134 -17.71 -34.15 -1.94
CA TRP A 134 -16.34 -33.65 -1.99
C TRP A 134 -15.38 -34.54 -1.24
N LYS A 135 -14.15 -34.61 -1.72
CA LYS A 135 -13.00 -35.24 -1.08
C LYS A 135 -11.92 -34.21 -0.83
N ALA A 136 -11.09 -34.41 0.18
CA ALA A 136 -10.01 -33.52 0.55
C ALA A 136 -8.72 -34.25 0.86
N GLY A 137 -7.57 -33.60 0.60
CA GLY A 137 -6.26 -34.12 0.94
C GLY A 137 -5.12 -33.17 0.59
N ILE A 138 -3.92 -33.51 1.01
CA ILE A 138 -2.72 -32.67 0.97
C ILE A 138 -1.78 -32.95 -0.21
N ALA A 139 -2.15 -33.76 -1.17
CA ALA A 139 -1.29 -34.12 -2.30
C ALA A 139 -1.14 -32.99 -3.32
N GLY A 140 0.03 -32.88 -3.96
CA GLY A 140 0.28 -31.97 -5.07
C GLY A 140 1.61 -31.21 -4.99
N PRO A 141 1.95 -30.44 -6.05
CA PRO A 141 3.27 -29.86 -6.23
C PRO A 141 3.58 -28.72 -5.25
N VAL A 142 2.59 -27.96 -4.78
CA VAL A 142 2.82 -26.92 -3.78
C VAL A 142 3.07 -27.57 -2.43
N LYS A 143 4.28 -27.47 -1.90
CA LYS A 143 4.66 -28.06 -0.60
C LYS A 143 4.40 -27.10 0.54
N HIS A 144 4.68 -25.83 0.31
CA HIS A 144 4.40 -24.75 1.22
C HIS A 144 4.01 -23.51 0.42
N ALA A 145 3.05 -22.74 0.91
CA ALA A 145 2.76 -21.41 0.39
C ALA A 145 2.14 -20.56 1.49
N ALA A 146 2.80 -19.44 1.75
CA ALA A 146 2.40 -18.49 2.78
C ALA A 146 2.69 -17.07 2.31
N ILE A 147 1.88 -16.10 2.75
CA ILE A 147 2.05 -14.71 2.34
C ILE A 147 3.43 -14.18 2.73
N PHE A 148 3.90 -14.51 3.94
CA PHE A 148 5.17 -13.97 4.45
C PHE A 148 6.37 -14.88 4.21
N ASP A 149 6.18 -16.21 4.27
CA ASP A 149 7.28 -17.15 4.12
C ASP A 149 7.65 -17.39 2.66
N GLY A 150 6.67 -17.31 1.74
CA GLY A 150 6.88 -17.54 0.32
C GLY A 150 6.29 -18.86 -0.17
N GLU A 151 6.87 -19.44 -1.24
CA GLU A 151 6.35 -20.66 -1.87
C GLU A 151 7.46 -21.71 -2.09
N GLU A 152 7.17 -22.97 -1.73
CA GLU A 152 7.96 -24.16 -2.07
C GLU A 152 7.15 -25.05 -3.02
N TYR A 153 7.74 -25.38 -4.16
CA TYR A 153 7.09 -26.14 -5.23
C TYR A 153 7.93 -27.34 -5.66
N ASP A 154 7.35 -28.53 -5.65
CA ASP A 154 7.97 -29.76 -6.15
C ASP A 154 7.27 -30.22 -7.43
N ALA A 155 7.90 -29.96 -8.58
CA ALA A 155 7.33 -30.28 -9.87
C ALA A 155 7.22 -31.79 -10.16
N ARG A 156 7.84 -32.65 -9.35
CA ARG A 156 7.75 -34.11 -9.48
C ARG A 156 6.37 -34.64 -9.04
N GLU A 157 5.64 -33.86 -8.23
CA GLU A 157 4.31 -34.21 -7.80
C GLU A 157 3.25 -33.70 -8.77
N LEU A 158 2.46 -34.61 -9.32
CA LEU A 158 1.36 -34.25 -10.21
C LEU A 158 0.28 -33.44 -9.46
N PRO A 159 -0.48 -32.58 -10.17
CA PRO A 159 -1.59 -31.83 -9.58
C PRO A 159 -2.65 -32.70 -8.91
N GLY A 160 -2.69 -34.02 -9.18
CA GLY A 160 -3.48 -35.00 -8.42
C GLY A 160 -4.99 -34.89 -8.60
N TYR A 161 -5.47 -34.31 -9.68
CA TYR A 161 -6.89 -34.35 -10.01
C TYR A 161 -7.39 -35.77 -10.31
N ASP A 162 -6.48 -36.73 -10.58
CA ASP A 162 -6.72 -38.06 -11.03
C ASP A 162 -6.65 -39.15 -9.93
N THR A 163 -6.33 -38.75 -8.69
CA THR A 163 -6.10 -39.70 -7.57
C THR A 163 -7.08 -39.47 -6.42
N LEU A 164 -8.39 -39.61 -6.72
CA LEU A 164 -9.48 -39.45 -5.72
C LEU A 164 -9.40 -40.48 -4.59
N ASP A 165 -8.85 -41.64 -4.84
CA ASP A 165 -8.65 -42.76 -3.90
C ASP A 165 -7.64 -42.41 -2.76
N LYS A 166 -6.82 -41.40 -2.94
CA LYS A 166 -5.91 -40.87 -1.89
C LYS A 166 -6.50 -39.73 -1.06
N LEU A 167 -7.76 -39.34 -1.37
CA LEU A 167 -8.43 -38.23 -0.68
C LEU A 167 -9.43 -38.78 0.34
N SER A 168 -9.58 -38.09 1.44
CA SER A 168 -10.52 -38.42 2.53
C SER A 168 -11.79 -37.58 2.48
N THR A 169 -12.78 -37.94 3.28
CA THR A 169 -13.99 -37.14 3.45
C THR A 169 -13.64 -35.89 4.26
N PRO A 170 -13.95 -34.68 3.76
CA PRO A 170 -13.69 -33.43 4.48
C PRO A 170 -14.63 -33.25 5.69
N GLU A 171 -14.22 -32.46 6.64
CA GLU A 171 -15.05 -32.05 7.77
C GLU A 171 -15.84 -30.78 7.47
N LYS A 172 -16.87 -30.48 8.25
CA LYS A 172 -17.58 -29.19 8.18
C LYS A 172 -16.82 -28.14 8.97
N ASN A 173 -16.55 -26.98 8.34
CA ASN A 173 -15.97 -25.84 9.04
C ASN A 173 -16.98 -25.22 10.02
N THR A 174 -16.53 -24.91 11.22
CA THR A 174 -17.28 -24.23 12.29
C THR A 174 -16.55 -22.99 12.83
N GLU A 175 -15.43 -22.59 12.24
CA GLU A 175 -14.60 -21.50 12.74
C GLU A 175 -15.06 -20.11 12.26
N PHE A 176 -15.82 -20.04 11.16
CA PHE A 176 -16.30 -18.79 10.58
C PHE A 176 -17.82 -18.70 10.57
N GLU A 177 -18.35 -17.70 11.27
CA GLU A 177 -19.79 -17.40 11.37
C GLU A 177 -20.15 -16.01 10.81
N GLY A 178 -19.19 -15.30 10.22
CA GLY A 178 -19.38 -13.96 9.67
C GLY A 178 -20.15 -13.94 8.35
N GLU A 179 -20.23 -12.76 7.76
CA GLU A 179 -20.91 -12.53 6.49
C GLU A 179 -20.04 -12.91 5.29
N ILE A 180 -20.66 -13.45 4.26
CA ILE A 180 -20.04 -13.66 2.95
C ILE A 180 -20.68 -12.67 1.98
N LEU A 181 -19.88 -11.71 1.49
CA LEU A 181 -20.32 -10.64 0.61
C LEU A 181 -19.70 -10.80 -0.79
N PRO A 182 -20.38 -10.38 -1.84
CA PRO A 182 -19.77 -10.31 -3.16
C PRO A 182 -18.48 -9.48 -3.16
N SER A 183 -17.49 -9.91 -3.93
CA SER A 183 -16.28 -9.10 -4.13
C SER A 183 -16.62 -7.87 -4.98
N ASN A 184 -16.15 -6.70 -4.53
CA ASN A 184 -16.42 -5.40 -5.14
C ASN A 184 -15.28 -4.41 -4.88
N GLY A 185 -14.05 -4.85 -5.05
CA GLY A 185 -12.86 -4.03 -4.87
C GLY A 185 -11.75 -4.73 -4.07
N GLY A 186 -10.53 -4.34 -4.34
CA GLY A 186 -9.34 -4.91 -3.69
C GLY A 186 -8.95 -6.30 -4.19
N GLU A 187 -9.50 -6.77 -5.32
CA GLU A 187 -9.03 -7.96 -6.01
C GLU A 187 -7.59 -7.75 -6.47
N VAL A 188 -6.78 -8.78 -6.43
CA VAL A 188 -5.36 -8.72 -6.82
C VAL A 188 -5.15 -9.44 -8.15
N TYR A 189 -4.38 -8.81 -9.02
CA TYR A 189 -4.09 -9.30 -10.37
C TYR A 189 -2.60 -9.29 -10.66
N PHE A 190 -2.17 -10.17 -11.57
CA PHE A 190 -0.89 -9.99 -12.25
C PHE A 190 -0.98 -8.82 -13.22
N ARG A 191 -0.01 -7.89 -13.15
CA ARG A 191 0.13 -6.76 -14.06
C ARG A 191 1.10 -7.14 -15.17
N GLU A 192 0.65 -8.00 -16.08
CA GLU A 192 1.43 -8.46 -17.24
C GLU A 192 1.87 -7.30 -18.14
N ASP A 193 1.06 -6.24 -18.17
CA ASP A 193 1.37 -5.00 -18.89
C ASP A 193 2.60 -4.25 -18.33
N LEU A 194 2.98 -4.54 -17.10
CA LEU A 194 4.13 -3.97 -16.39
C LEU A 194 5.28 -4.98 -16.19
N ALA A 195 5.25 -6.12 -16.87
CA ALA A 195 6.27 -7.14 -16.73
C ALA A 195 7.70 -6.56 -16.95
N LEU A 196 8.61 -6.88 -16.05
CA LEU A 196 9.97 -6.36 -16.06
C LEU A 196 10.96 -7.44 -16.48
N SER A 197 11.80 -7.10 -17.44
CA SER A 197 12.95 -7.93 -17.85
C SER A 197 14.22 -7.53 -17.11
N PRO A 198 15.19 -8.42 -16.94
CA PRO A 198 16.47 -8.11 -16.34
C PRO A 198 17.17 -6.91 -17.03
N GLN A 199 17.57 -5.93 -16.22
CA GLN A 199 18.41 -4.82 -16.65
C GLN A 199 19.90 -5.18 -16.54
N LYS A 200 20.24 -5.98 -15.53
CA LYS A 200 21.58 -6.55 -15.30
C LYS A 200 21.43 -7.94 -14.70
N ALA A 201 22.36 -8.82 -15.05
CA ALA A 201 22.50 -10.11 -14.38
C ALA A 201 23.98 -10.47 -14.31
N TYR A 202 24.42 -10.99 -13.18
CA TYR A 202 25.80 -11.44 -12.99
C TYR A 202 25.89 -12.65 -12.07
N LEU A 203 26.84 -13.51 -12.41
CA LEU A 203 27.20 -14.66 -11.60
C LEU A 203 28.42 -14.30 -10.75
N TRP A 204 28.43 -14.70 -9.51
CA TRP A 204 29.56 -14.47 -8.62
C TRP A 204 29.91 -15.71 -7.81
N LYS A 205 31.17 -15.82 -7.45
CA LYS A 205 31.72 -16.89 -6.60
C LYS A 205 32.92 -16.40 -5.81
N GLY A 206 32.84 -16.50 -4.48
CA GLY A 206 33.90 -16.03 -3.59
C GLY A 206 33.80 -14.52 -3.33
N VAL A 207 34.58 -14.07 -2.35
CA VAL A 207 34.61 -12.71 -1.82
C VAL A 207 36.07 -12.25 -1.70
N THR A 208 36.34 -10.98 -1.95
CA THR A 208 37.66 -10.34 -1.73
C THR A 208 37.50 -9.20 -0.74
N GLY A 209 38.56 -8.87 0.01
CA GLY A 209 38.61 -7.74 0.94
C GLY A 209 37.80 -7.97 2.22
N GLU A 210 37.47 -9.21 2.56
CA GLU A 210 36.82 -9.54 3.82
C GLU A 210 37.80 -9.34 4.99
N SER A 211 37.30 -8.77 6.10
CA SER A 211 38.05 -8.56 7.34
C SER A 211 37.14 -8.71 8.54
N GLU A 212 37.65 -8.48 9.74
CA GLU A 212 36.85 -8.47 10.97
C GLU A 212 35.72 -7.43 10.90
N ASP A 213 35.98 -6.27 10.28
CA ASP A 213 35.05 -5.14 10.21
C ASP A 213 34.30 -4.99 8.88
N ALA A 214 34.63 -5.82 7.86
CA ALA A 214 34.04 -5.71 6.52
C ALA A 214 33.65 -7.06 5.92
N TYR A 215 32.53 -7.09 5.22
CA TYR A 215 32.09 -8.28 4.47
C TYR A 215 32.85 -8.48 3.15
N GLY A 216 33.63 -7.48 2.70
CA GLY A 216 34.29 -7.50 1.40
C GLY A 216 33.35 -7.26 0.22
N LYS A 217 33.78 -7.74 -0.95
CA LYS A 217 33.06 -7.55 -2.21
C LYS A 217 32.96 -8.88 -2.96
N VAL A 218 31.83 -9.13 -3.64
CA VAL A 218 31.65 -10.34 -4.46
C VAL A 218 32.64 -10.37 -5.63
N VAL A 219 33.14 -11.54 -5.97
CA VAL A 219 33.95 -11.76 -7.17
C VAL A 219 33.02 -12.17 -8.31
N ILE A 220 32.75 -11.23 -9.22
CA ILE A 220 31.93 -11.50 -10.41
C ILE A 220 32.72 -12.40 -11.35
N THR A 221 32.13 -13.56 -11.69
CA THR A 221 32.75 -14.54 -12.62
C THR A 221 32.20 -14.40 -14.03
N LYS A 222 30.97 -13.91 -14.17
CA LYS A 222 30.33 -13.65 -15.46
C LYS A 222 29.27 -12.56 -15.34
N GLU A 223 29.21 -11.68 -16.33
CA GLU A 223 28.07 -10.79 -16.58
C GLU A 223 27.31 -11.31 -17.80
N TYR A 224 25.98 -11.23 -17.75
CA TYR A 224 25.12 -11.70 -18.83
C TYR A 224 24.59 -10.53 -19.66
N ALA A 225 24.59 -10.70 -20.99
CA ALA A 225 23.92 -9.76 -21.89
C ALA A 225 22.39 -9.93 -21.83
N ALA A 226 21.66 -8.90 -22.22
CA ALA A 226 20.22 -8.97 -22.30
C ALA A 226 19.75 -10.11 -23.24
N GLY A 227 18.89 -10.99 -22.73
CA GLY A 227 18.38 -12.15 -23.45
C GLY A 227 19.35 -13.33 -23.55
N GLU A 228 20.55 -13.25 -22.97
CA GLU A 228 21.47 -14.39 -22.88
C GLU A 228 20.94 -15.43 -21.88
N GLU A 229 21.04 -16.70 -22.24
CA GLU A 229 20.75 -17.80 -21.33
C GLU A 229 21.69 -17.77 -20.13
N MET A 230 21.12 -17.77 -18.92
CA MET A 230 21.88 -17.78 -17.68
C MET A 230 22.05 -19.21 -17.18
N VAL A 231 23.27 -19.56 -16.75
CA VAL A 231 23.58 -20.88 -16.21
C VAL A 231 24.16 -20.73 -14.82
N VAL A 232 23.57 -21.45 -13.86
CA VAL A 232 23.99 -21.47 -12.46
C VAL A 232 24.52 -22.85 -12.12
N HIS A 233 25.75 -22.92 -11.59
CA HIS A 233 26.36 -24.16 -11.12
C HIS A 233 26.40 -24.18 -9.57
N PRO A 234 26.57 -25.37 -8.96
CA PRO A 234 26.72 -25.47 -7.51
C PRO A 234 27.81 -24.56 -6.94
N GLY A 235 27.46 -23.82 -5.89
CA GLY A 235 28.38 -22.90 -5.22
C GLY A 235 28.58 -21.55 -5.93
N GLU A 236 27.82 -21.28 -6.97
CA GLU A 236 27.70 -19.96 -7.61
C GLU A 236 26.38 -19.29 -7.22
N THR A 237 26.36 -17.97 -7.25
CA THR A 237 25.14 -17.18 -7.03
C THR A 237 24.90 -16.26 -8.22
N LEU A 238 23.75 -16.39 -8.85
CA LEU A 238 23.27 -15.46 -9.86
C LEU A 238 22.48 -14.35 -9.17
N VAL A 239 22.85 -13.09 -9.46
CA VAL A 239 22.06 -11.91 -9.07
C VAL A 239 21.42 -11.32 -10.32
N VAL A 240 20.12 -11.06 -10.25
CA VAL A 240 19.36 -10.40 -11.32
C VAL A 240 18.79 -9.10 -10.79
N ASP A 241 19.05 -7.97 -11.47
CA ASP A 241 18.46 -6.66 -11.24
C ASP A 241 17.37 -6.37 -12.28
N PHE A 242 16.14 -6.23 -11.85
CA PHE A 242 15.01 -5.86 -12.72
C PHE A 242 14.86 -4.35 -12.93
N GLY A 243 15.69 -3.55 -12.28
CA GLY A 243 15.70 -2.09 -12.41
C GLY A 243 14.60 -1.36 -11.65
N GLN A 244 13.57 -2.04 -11.18
CA GLN A 244 12.41 -1.47 -10.47
C GLN A 244 12.08 -2.29 -9.23
N ASN A 245 11.99 -1.64 -8.07
CA ASN A 245 11.45 -2.25 -6.86
C ASN A 245 9.91 -2.27 -6.95
N CYS A 246 9.29 -3.43 -6.73
CA CYS A 246 7.83 -3.57 -6.75
C CYS A 246 7.36 -4.82 -6.00
N ALA A 247 6.07 -4.86 -5.68
CA ALA A 247 5.40 -6.11 -5.33
C ALA A 247 5.23 -6.94 -6.59
N ALA A 248 5.80 -8.14 -6.63
CA ALA A 248 5.85 -8.96 -7.83
C ALA A 248 6.07 -10.44 -7.51
N VAL A 249 5.99 -11.27 -8.54
CA VAL A 249 6.46 -12.64 -8.53
C VAL A 249 7.49 -12.86 -9.64
N PRO A 250 8.57 -13.63 -9.42
CA PRO A 250 9.46 -14.03 -10.48
C PRO A 250 8.80 -15.11 -11.35
N ALA A 251 8.86 -14.94 -12.66
CA ALA A 251 8.38 -15.90 -13.66
C ALA A 251 9.58 -16.44 -14.44
N PHE A 252 9.73 -17.74 -14.45
CA PHE A 252 10.86 -18.45 -15.03
C PHE A 252 10.48 -19.23 -16.27
N GLU A 253 11.41 -19.31 -17.22
CA GLU A 253 11.54 -20.36 -18.22
C GLU A 253 12.91 -21.02 -18.04
N PHE A 254 12.96 -22.25 -17.54
CA PHE A 254 14.18 -22.86 -17.06
C PHE A 254 14.20 -24.38 -17.23
N MET A 255 15.39 -24.98 -17.09
CA MET A 255 15.59 -26.41 -17.24
C MET A 255 16.70 -26.90 -16.29
N ALA A 256 16.49 -28.05 -15.68
CA ALA A 256 17.50 -28.78 -14.93
C ALA A 256 17.19 -30.29 -14.90
N LYS A 257 18.07 -31.07 -14.33
CA LYS A 257 17.82 -32.51 -14.09
C LYS A 257 16.72 -32.69 -13.03
N GLU A 258 16.02 -33.79 -13.10
CA GLU A 258 15.07 -34.20 -12.06
C GLU A 258 15.71 -34.17 -10.65
N GLY A 259 14.98 -33.64 -9.70
CA GLY A 259 15.39 -33.53 -8.30
C GLY A 259 16.33 -32.36 -7.99
N THR A 260 16.77 -31.62 -8.99
CA THR A 260 17.53 -30.37 -8.78
C THR A 260 16.69 -29.38 -7.97
N GLN A 261 17.30 -28.75 -6.98
CA GLN A 261 16.68 -27.69 -6.17
C GLN A 261 17.24 -26.33 -6.56
N LEU A 262 16.35 -25.43 -6.94
CA LEU A 262 16.64 -24.02 -7.15
C LEU A 262 16.10 -23.20 -5.99
N ASN A 263 16.91 -22.31 -5.43
CA ASN A 263 16.53 -21.37 -4.39
C ASN A 263 16.62 -19.94 -4.93
N CYS A 264 15.51 -19.23 -4.92
CA CYS A 264 15.44 -17.82 -5.31
C CYS A 264 15.10 -16.97 -4.06
N ARG A 265 15.90 -15.93 -3.85
CA ARG A 265 15.81 -15.04 -2.66
C ARG A 265 15.64 -13.59 -3.10
N PRO A 266 14.43 -13.06 -3.04
CA PRO A 266 14.13 -11.67 -3.38
C PRO A 266 14.76 -10.67 -2.40
N SER A 267 15.11 -9.48 -2.90
CA SER A 267 15.69 -8.38 -2.13
C SER A 267 15.36 -7.02 -2.76
N GLU A 268 15.20 -5.99 -1.96
CA GLU A 268 14.95 -4.63 -2.44
C GLU A 268 16.21 -3.89 -2.89
N ILE A 269 17.37 -4.21 -2.29
CA ILE A 269 18.62 -3.47 -2.50
C ILE A 269 19.82 -4.42 -2.35
N LEU A 270 20.94 -4.04 -2.93
CA LEU A 270 22.21 -4.74 -2.75
C LEU A 270 22.97 -4.18 -1.54
N ASN A 271 23.78 -5.03 -0.92
CA ASN A 271 24.79 -4.60 0.04
C ASN A 271 25.78 -3.65 -0.64
N ASP A 272 26.18 -2.60 0.07
CA ASP A 272 27.09 -1.58 -0.42
C ASP A 272 28.52 -1.75 0.12
N GLY A 273 29.45 -0.97 -0.43
CA GLY A 273 30.85 -0.96 -0.01
C GLY A 273 31.18 -0.11 1.22
N ASN A 274 30.17 0.39 1.96
CA ASN A 274 30.42 1.21 3.16
C ASN A 274 31.01 0.45 4.36
N GLY A 275 31.26 -0.84 4.21
CA GLY A 275 32.29 -1.63 4.84
C GLY A 275 32.09 -2.06 6.28
N ALA A 276 31.38 -1.35 7.10
CA ALA A 276 31.23 -1.72 8.50
C ALA A 276 30.13 -2.78 8.67
N LYS A 277 30.48 -3.92 9.23
CA LYS A 277 29.52 -4.97 9.67
C LYS A 277 28.51 -4.46 10.71
N SER A 278 28.59 -3.21 11.11
CA SER A 278 27.84 -2.62 12.22
C SER A 278 26.53 -1.92 11.85
N ARG A 279 26.28 -1.60 10.58
CA ARG A 279 25.11 -0.80 10.22
C ARG A 279 24.28 -1.40 9.08
N GLY A 280 23.49 -2.42 9.42
CA GLY A 280 22.46 -2.95 8.55
C GLY A 280 22.93 -3.74 7.33
N MET A 281 24.22 -4.03 7.16
CA MET A 281 24.72 -4.92 6.12
C MET A 281 24.70 -6.38 6.58
N ASP A 282 24.38 -7.29 5.68
CA ASP A 282 24.34 -8.72 5.93
C ASP A 282 25.21 -9.55 4.97
N GLY A 283 26.00 -8.89 4.14
CA GLY A 283 26.85 -9.57 3.17
C GLY A 283 27.82 -8.64 2.44
N PRO A 284 28.64 -9.21 1.52
CA PRO A 284 29.61 -8.46 0.75
C PRO A 284 28.95 -7.52 -0.26
N GLU A 285 29.66 -6.43 -0.59
CA GLU A 285 29.23 -5.48 -1.64
C GLU A 285 28.83 -6.23 -2.93
N GLY A 286 27.65 -5.95 -3.44
CA GLY A 286 27.09 -6.57 -4.63
C GLY A 286 26.29 -7.85 -4.36
N SER A 287 26.18 -8.33 -3.13
CA SER A 287 25.21 -9.37 -2.77
C SER A 287 23.84 -8.76 -2.40
N CYS A 288 22.80 -9.56 -2.43
CA CYS A 288 21.46 -9.13 -2.03
C CYS A 288 21.38 -8.84 -0.53
N HIS A 289 20.90 -7.64 -0.16
CA HIS A 289 20.64 -7.27 1.23
C HIS A 289 19.30 -7.80 1.70
N ARG A 290 19.23 -8.52 2.82
CA ARG A 290 18.01 -9.17 3.31
C ARG A 290 17.65 -8.87 4.77
N LEU A 291 18.51 -8.20 5.54
CA LEU A 291 18.24 -7.94 6.96
C LEU A 291 16.99 -7.10 7.19
N ASN A 292 16.63 -6.22 6.26
CA ASN A 292 15.42 -5.41 6.34
C ASN A 292 14.11 -6.21 6.17
N LEU A 293 14.19 -7.50 5.81
CA LEU A 293 13.05 -8.43 5.80
C LEU A 293 12.67 -8.90 7.21
N ARG A 294 13.46 -8.60 8.23
CA ARG A 294 13.35 -9.03 9.65
C ARG A 294 13.53 -10.53 9.85
N THR A 295 13.17 -11.35 8.87
CA THR A 295 13.32 -12.82 8.88
C THR A 295 14.06 -13.27 7.62
N PRO A 296 15.35 -12.89 7.43
CA PRO A 296 16.07 -13.08 6.18
C PRO A 296 16.25 -14.55 5.77
N ASP A 297 16.27 -15.46 6.74
CA ASP A 297 16.52 -16.87 6.50
C ASP A 297 15.24 -17.71 6.33
N THR A 298 14.10 -17.22 6.79
CA THR A 298 12.83 -17.98 6.84
C THR A 298 11.67 -17.29 6.11
N GLY A 299 11.81 -16.03 5.75
CA GLY A 299 10.79 -15.28 5.05
C GLY A 299 11.15 -14.99 3.61
N MET A 300 10.13 -14.83 2.77
CA MET A 300 10.29 -14.44 1.36
C MET A 300 11.17 -15.40 0.58
N LEU A 301 10.91 -16.71 0.73
CA LEU A 301 11.63 -17.77 0.06
C LEU A 301 10.86 -18.22 -1.19
N LEU A 302 11.58 -18.59 -2.23
CA LEU A 302 11.03 -19.32 -3.37
C LEU A 302 11.97 -20.49 -3.65
N ASP A 303 11.47 -21.68 -3.45
CA ASP A 303 12.20 -22.94 -3.64
C ASP A 303 11.45 -23.81 -4.67
N TYR A 304 12.18 -24.30 -5.68
CA TYR A 304 11.64 -25.10 -6.74
C TYR A 304 12.44 -26.39 -6.95
N THR A 305 11.76 -27.52 -6.93
CA THR A 305 12.34 -28.85 -7.24
C THR A 305 11.90 -29.29 -8.64
N PHE A 306 12.87 -29.57 -9.50
CA PHE A 306 12.64 -29.94 -10.90
C PHE A 306 12.11 -31.38 -11.05
N ALA A 307 11.14 -31.54 -11.95
CA ALA A 307 10.74 -32.84 -12.46
C ALA A 307 11.58 -33.25 -13.68
N ASP A 308 11.42 -34.50 -14.17
CA ASP A 308 12.04 -34.96 -15.41
C ASP A 308 11.36 -34.29 -16.62
N HIS A 309 11.85 -33.13 -16.99
CA HIS A 309 11.44 -32.42 -18.19
C HIS A 309 12.51 -32.55 -19.28
N LYS A 310 12.08 -32.92 -20.50
CA LYS A 310 12.99 -33.02 -21.67
C LYS A 310 13.32 -31.69 -22.30
N ASP A 311 12.64 -30.62 -21.89
CA ASP A 311 12.75 -29.25 -22.42
C ASP A 311 12.53 -28.22 -21.29
N TYR A 312 12.64 -26.94 -21.62
CA TYR A 312 12.37 -25.85 -20.71
C TYR A 312 10.93 -25.90 -20.23
N THR A 313 10.76 -25.66 -18.96
CA THR A 313 9.45 -25.51 -18.30
C THR A 313 9.27 -24.09 -17.78
N THR A 314 8.03 -23.68 -17.65
CA THR A 314 7.68 -22.38 -17.09
C THR A 314 7.13 -22.53 -15.67
N TYR A 315 7.45 -21.57 -14.84
CA TYR A 315 6.92 -21.52 -13.47
C TYR A 315 6.85 -20.10 -12.96
N ARG A 316 5.78 -19.78 -12.22
CA ARG A 316 5.66 -18.60 -11.37
C ARG A 316 4.81 -18.91 -10.13
N PRO A 317 5.10 -18.32 -8.95
CA PRO A 317 4.24 -18.42 -7.77
C PRO A 317 2.88 -17.75 -8.00
N HIS A 318 1.82 -18.32 -7.42
CA HIS A 318 0.47 -17.76 -7.50
C HIS A 318 -0.15 -17.45 -6.14
N ARG A 319 0.41 -17.96 -5.05
CA ARG A 319 -0.23 -17.97 -3.72
C ARG A 319 0.45 -17.07 -2.70
N THR A 320 1.44 -16.33 -3.16
CA THR A 320 2.21 -15.34 -2.40
C THR A 320 2.65 -14.22 -3.33
N PHE A 321 3.30 -13.21 -2.79
CA PHE A 321 4.00 -12.18 -3.53
C PHE A 321 5.23 -11.72 -2.75
N TYR A 322 6.15 -11.09 -3.43
CA TYR A 322 7.42 -10.61 -2.90
C TYR A 322 7.58 -9.12 -3.20
N GLY A 323 8.21 -8.37 -2.29
CA GLY A 323 8.64 -7.00 -2.55
C GLY A 323 10.13 -6.99 -2.90
N TYR A 324 10.51 -6.68 -4.13
CA TYR A 324 11.89 -6.77 -4.55
C TYR A 324 12.21 -5.96 -5.82
N ARG A 325 13.47 -5.65 -5.98
CA ARG A 325 14.10 -5.24 -7.23
C ARG A 325 15.10 -6.28 -7.73
N PHE A 326 15.74 -6.99 -6.81
CA PHE A 326 16.78 -7.97 -7.08
C PHE A 326 16.33 -9.36 -6.65
N VAL A 327 16.84 -10.38 -7.32
CA VAL A 327 16.80 -11.75 -6.83
C VAL A 327 18.21 -12.34 -6.84
N SER A 328 18.52 -13.14 -5.81
CA SER A 328 19.68 -14.03 -5.82
C SER A 328 19.20 -15.46 -6.02
N ILE A 329 19.85 -16.20 -6.93
CA ILE A 329 19.49 -17.56 -7.31
C ILE A 329 20.69 -18.45 -7.09
N THR A 330 20.48 -19.56 -6.37
CA THR A 330 21.43 -20.65 -6.18
C THR A 330 20.79 -21.98 -6.55
N ALA A 331 21.61 -22.98 -6.86
CA ALA A 331 21.13 -24.31 -7.14
C ALA A 331 22.12 -25.38 -6.65
N ASP A 332 21.61 -26.57 -6.34
CA ASP A 332 22.41 -27.72 -5.90
C ASP A 332 23.00 -28.54 -7.07
N GLN A 333 22.49 -28.34 -8.29
CA GLN A 333 23.00 -28.86 -9.56
C GLN A 333 22.91 -27.76 -10.64
N GLU A 334 23.42 -28.03 -11.86
CA GLU A 334 23.32 -27.07 -12.99
C GLU A 334 21.88 -26.76 -13.30
N VAL A 335 21.54 -25.46 -13.33
CA VAL A 335 20.25 -24.93 -13.80
C VAL A 335 20.49 -23.98 -14.96
N ARG A 336 19.73 -24.14 -16.04
CA ARG A 336 19.70 -23.24 -17.19
C ARG A 336 18.44 -22.41 -17.16
N ILE A 337 18.57 -21.10 -17.19
CA ILE A 337 17.47 -20.14 -17.17
C ILE A 337 17.47 -19.43 -18.52
N ARG A 338 16.50 -19.78 -19.38
CA ARG A 338 16.32 -19.16 -20.69
C ARG A 338 15.77 -17.76 -20.54
N SER A 339 14.80 -17.58 -19.65
CA SER A 339 14.28 -16.27 -19.30
C SER A 339 13.82 -16.22 -17.85
N ILE A 340 13.90 -15.01 -17.28
CA ILE A 340 13.28 -14.66 -16.01
C ILE A 340 12.64 -13.28 -16.16
N GLN A 341 11.45 -13.10 -15.66
CA GLN A 341 10.76 -11.81 -15.58
C GLN A 341 10.28 -11.56 -14.16
N SER A 342 10.15 -10.30 -13.78
CA SER A 342 9.42 -9.89 -12.58
C SER A 342 8.03 -9.44 -13.03
N ILE A 343 6.99 -10.15 -12.60
CA ILE A 343 5.60 -9.85 -12.93
C ILE A 343 4.97 -9.12 -11.75
N PRO A 344 4.70 -7.81 -11.86
CA PRO A 344 4.10 -7.06 -10.77
C PRO A 344 2.70 -7.59 -10.42
N VAL A 345 2.35 -7.46 -9.15
CA VAL A 345 1.02 -7.77 -8.63
C VAL A 345 0.41 -6.54 -7.98
N SER A 346 -0.89 -6.31 -8.20
CA SER A 346 -1.56 -5.11 -7.70
C SER A 346 -3.08 -5.29 -7.67
N SER A 347 -3.74 -4.57 -6.76
CA SER A 347 -5.18 -4.32 -6.87
C SER A 347 -5.51 -3.14 -7.79
N ILE A 348 -4.50 -2.37 -8.20
CA ILE A 348 -4.67 -1.31 -9.21
C ILE A 348 -4.43 -1.92 -10.58
N THR A 349 -5.49 -2.10 -11.37
CA THR A 349 -5.41 -2.58 -12.76
C THR A 349 -5.04 -1.44 -13.71
N GLN A 350 -4.64 -1.78 -14.93
CA GLN A 350 -4.35 -0.79 -15.97
C GLN A 350 -5.56 0.11 -16.24
N GLN A 351 -6.77 -0.45 -16.21
CA GLN A 351 -8.02 0.29 -16.47
C GLN A 351 -8.37 1.28 -15.35
N MET A 352 -7.88 1.04 -14.16
CA MET A 352 -8.08 1.94 -13.01
C MET A 352 -7.13 3.14 -13.04
N GLU A 353 -6.02 3.10 -13.77
CA GLU A 353 -5.07 4.22 -13.83
C GLU A 353 -5.68 5.40 -14.58
N THR A 354 -5.71 6.56 -13.94
CA THR A 354 -6.47 7.74 -14.37
C THR A 354 -5.62 8.98 -14.60
N GLY A 355 -4.45 9.07 -13.98
CA GLY A 355 -3.64 10.28 -14.01
C GLY A 355 -2.24 10.09 -14.54
N SER A 356 -1.80 11.05 -15.36
CA SER A 356 -0.42 11.17 -15.77
C SER A 356 0.07 12.61 -15.64
N ILE A 357 1.24 12.79 -15.04
CA ILE A 357 1.91 14.08 -14.89
C ILE A 357 3.39 13.93 -15.24
N THR A 358 3.89 14.81 -16.09
CA THR A 358 5.29 14.86 -16.50
C THR A 358 5.81 16.29 -16.53
N THR A 359 7.10 16.44 -16.28
CA THR A 359 7.80 17.74 -16.26
C THR A 359 9.07 17.69 -17.09
N GLY A 360 9.70 18.83 -17.35
CA GLY A 360 11.04 18.87 -17.92
C GLY A 360 12.15 18.39 -16.98
N ASN A 361 11.88 18.30 -15.68
CA ASN A 361 12.86 17.90 -14.68
C ASN A 361 12.85 16.37 -14.47
N LYS A 362 13.94 15.70 -14.85
CA LYS A 362 14.06 14.24 -14.78
C LYS A 362 14.00 13.69 -13.36
N LEU A 363 14.51 14.40 -12.35
CA LEU A 363 14.50 13.94 -10.96
C LEU A 363 13.09 14.02 -10.37
N VAL A 364 12.33 15.07 -10.71
CA VAL A 364 10.92 15.20 -10.33
C VAL A 364 10.09 14.11 -11.00
N ASN A 365 10.34 13.81 -12.27
CA ASN A 365 9.66 12.70 -12.95
C ASN A 365 9.98 11.34 -12.31
N GLN A 366 11.23 11.14 -11.86
CA GLN A 366 11.57 9.91 -11.13
C GLN A 366 10.84 9.84 -9.77
N LEU A 367 10.70 10.95 -9.06
CA LEU A 367 9.93 11.02 -7.82
C LEU A 367 8.45 10.68 -8.05
N ILE A 368 7.85 11.20 -9.11
CA ILE A 368 6.47 10.87 -9.52
C ILE A 368 6.35 9.36 -9.83
N SER A 369 7.29 8.83 -10.59
CA SER A 369 7.36 7.39 -10.89
C SER A 369 7.50 6.54 -9.62
N ASN A 370 8.37 6.94 -8.69
CA ASN A 370 8.56 6.25 -7.41
C ASN A 370 7.25 6.20 -6.59
N THR A 371 6.49 7.28 -6.61
CA THR A 371 5.20 7.37 -5.93
C THR A 371 4.17 6.42 -6.56
N LEU A 372 4.07 6.42 -7.88
CA LEU A 372 3.16 5.55 -8.63
C LEU A 372 3.49 4.05 -8.41
N TRP A 373 4.77 3.69 -8.47
CA TRP A 373 5.20 2.32 -8.18
C TRP A 373 4.99 1.94 -6.71
N GLY A 374 5.12 2.90 -5.79
CA GLY A 374 4.75 2.71 -4.38
C GLY A 374 3.28 2.35 -4.22
N GLN A 375 2.37 3.07 -4.89
CA GLN A 375 0.93 2.76 -4.88
C GLN A 375 0.62 1.40 -5.49
N ARG A 376 1.13 1.12 -6.70
CA ARG A 376 0.93 -0.17 -7.38
C ARG A 376 1.36 -1.35 -6.52
N SER A 377 2.46 -1.19 -5.79
CA SER A 377 3.05 -2.23 -4.94
C SER A 377 2.32 -2.45 -3.61
N ASN A 378 1.65 -1.43 -3.10
CA ASN A 378 1.08 -1.46 -1.76
C ASN A 378 -0.45 -1.47 -1.72
N TYR A 379 -1.13 -1.22 -2.84
CA TYR A 379 -2.57 -1.46 -2.93
C TYR A 379 -2.79 -2.92 -3.34
N LEU A 380 -2.74 -3.82 -2.34
CA LEU A 380 -2.83 -5.27 -2.48
C LEU A 380 -3.88 -5.84 -1.53
N SER A 381 -5.12 -5.89 -1.98
CA SER A 381 -6.32 -6.24 -1.21
C SER A 381 -6.65 -5.23 -0.09
N VAL A 382 -5.64 -4.70 0.57
CA VAL A 382 -5.68 -3.58 1.52
C VAL A 382 -4.53 -2.62 1.18
N PRO A 383 -4.54 -1.36 1.64
CA PRO A 383 -3.41 -0.46 1.46
C PRO A 383 -2.28 -0.83 2.43
N THR A 384 -1.42 -1.78 2.01
CA THR A 384 -0.30 -2.23 2.84
C THR A 384 0.78 -1.16 2.97
N ASP A 385 1.45 -1.11 4.12
CA ASP A 385 2.56 -0.19 4.38
C ASP A 385 3.79 -0.50 3.51
N CYS A 386 4.07 -1.77 3.29
CA CYS A 386 5.23 -2.25 2.57
C CYS A 386 4.96 -3.64 1.95
N PRO A 387 5.67 -4.06 0.87
CA PRO A 387 5.43 -5.35 0.22
C PRO A 387 6.49 -6.42 0.52
N GLN A 388 7.60 -6.10 1.22
CA GLN A 388 8.80 -6.95 1.21
C GLN A 388 9.05 -7.77 2.48
N ARG A 389 8.49 -7.37 3.62
CA ARG A 389 8.80 -7.96 4.94
C ARG A 389 7.58 -8.59 5.59
N ASN A 390 7.76 -9.15 6.76
CA ASN A 390 6.71 -9.78 7.55
C ASN A 390 5.75 -8.80 8.25
N GLU A 391 5.42 -7.69 7.61
CA GLU A 391 4.42 -6.69 8.02
C GLU A 391 3.25 -6.69 7.06
N ARG A 392 3.29 -5.93 5.97
CA ARG A 392 2.30 -5.90 4.88
C ARG A 392 0.87 -5.76 5.40
N LEU A 393 0.68 -4.76 6.26
CA LEU A 393 -0.57 -4.50 6.95
C LEU A 393 -1.19 -3.18 6.48
N GLY A 394 -2.51 -3.06 6.58
CA GLY A 394 -3.24 -1.85 6.24
C GLY A 394 -3.07 -0.76 7.30
N TRP A 395 -1.87 -0.16 7.39
CA TRP A 395 -1.58 0.94 8.29
C TRP A 395 -2.37 2.18 7.92
N THR A 396 -3.13 2.68 8.88
CA THR A 396 -4.17 3.66 8.60
C THR A 396 -3.61 5.08 8.40
N ALA A 397 -2.48 5.43 9.04
CA ALA A 397 -1.83 6.70 8.78
C ALA A 397 -1.24 6.78 7.38
N ASP A 398 -0.50 5.74 6.97
CA ASP A 398 0.06 5.64 5.63
C ASP A 398 -1.03 5.86 4.58
N THR A 399 -2.18 5.23 4.80
CA THR A 399 -3.33 5.35 3.91
C THR A 399 -3.90 6.76 3.91
N GLN A 400 -4.15 7.37 5.06
CA GLN A 400 -4.81 8.66 5.11
C GLN A 400 -3.92 9.79 4.57
N VAL A 401 -2.62 9.76 4.79
CA VAL A 401 -1.71 10.78 4.26
C VAL A 401 -1.52 10.69 2.75
N PHE A 402 -1.79 9.53 2.16
CA PHE A 402 -1.59 9.27 0.74
C PHE A 402 -2.89 9.15 -0.06
N ALA A 403 -4.04 9.03 0.59
CA ALA A 403 -5.31 8.71 -0.07
C ALA A 403 -5.60 9.67 -1.24
N GLU A 404 -5.43 10.96 -1.08
CA GLU A 404 -5.69 11.95 -2.11
C GLU A 404 -4.69 11.84 -3.28
N THR A 405 -3.41 11.66 -3.01
CA THR A 405 -2.41 11.35 -4.05
C THR A 405 -2.83 10.12 -4.85
N GLY A 406 -3.26 9.07 -4.15
CA GLY A 406 -3.66 7.80 -4.77
C GLY A 406 -4.85 7.92 -5.71
N THR A 407 -5.80 8.81 -5.41
CA THR A 407 -6.99 9.05 -6.24
C THR A 407 -6.67 9.79 -7.54
N PHE A 408 -5.61 10.57 -7.60
CA PHE A 408 -5.15 11.18 -8.84
C PHE A 408 -4.52 10.16 -9.80
N PHE A 409 -3.80 9.19 -9.28
CA PHE A 409 -3.15 8.17 -10.12
C PHE A 409 -4.09 7.04 -10.55
N ALA A 410 -5.10 6.73 -9.74
CA ALA A 410 -6.04 5.66 -10.06
C ALA A 410 -7.44 5.93 -9.49
N ASN A 411 -8.46 5.39 -10.14
CA ASN A 411 -9.80 5.31 -9.57
C ASN A 411 -9.80 4.26 -8.45
N THR A 412 -9.67 4.72 -7.22
CA THR A 412 -9.58 3.91 -6.02
C THR A 412 -10.90 3.80 -5.24
N ALA A 413 -12.02 4.26 -5.79
CA ALA A 413 -13.29 4.29 -5.07
C ALA A 413 -13.69 2.91 -4.53
N ASP A 414 -13.78 1.89 -5.39
CA ASP A 414 -14.16 0.53 -4.99
C ASP A 414 -13.15 -0.10 -4.02
N PHE A 415 -11.85 0.18 -4.22
CA PHE A 415 -10.79 -0.26 -3.31
C PHE A 415 -11.01 0.30 -1.90
N PHE A 416 -11.35 1.58 -1.79
CA PHE A 416 -11.63 2.21 -0.51
C PHE A 416 -13.00 1.83 0.07
N HIS A 417 -14.03 1.58 -0.73
CA HIS A 417 -15.28 1.00 -0.23
C HIS A 417 -15.03 -0.34 0.49
N LYS A 418 -14.20 -1.19 -0.13
CA LYS A 418 -13.81 -2.47 0.48
C LYS A 418 -13.02 -2.23 1.77
N TRP A 419 -12.00 -1.38 1.75
CA TRP A 419 -11.15 -1.17 2.93
C TRP A 419 -11.87 -0.45 4.07
N MET A 420 -12.79 0.48 3.76
CA MET A 420 -13.64 1.11 4.77
C MET A 420 -14.61 0.10 5.43
N ARG A 421 -14.98 -0.98 4.74
CA ARG A 421 -15.67 -2.11 5.39
C ARG A 421 -14.74 -2.78 6.41
N ASP A 422 -13.49 -3.00 6.09
CA ASP A 422 -12.52 -3.56 7.04
C ASP A 422 -12.31 -2.64 8.26
N MET A 423 -12.30 -1.33 8.04
CA MET A 423 -12.28 -0.33 9.12
C MET A 423 -13.48 -0.44 10.07
N ARG A 424 -14.70 -0.51 9.50
CA ARG A 424 -15.94 -0.71 10.29
C ARG A 424 -15.95 -2.04 11.03
N ASP A 425 -15.52 -3.10 10.38
CA ASP A 425 -15.46 -4.44 10.98
C ASP A 425 -14.48 -4.47 12.17
N THR A 426 -13.43 -3.66 12.10
CA THR A 426 -12.40 -3.59 13.15
C THR A 426 -12.74 -2.58 14.25
N GLN A 427 -13.67 -1.66 14.01
CA GLN A 427 -14.04 -0.62 15.00
C GLN A 427 -14.43 -1.23 16.35
N SER A 428 -13.92 -0.64 17.44
CA SER A 428 -14.21 -1.10 18.79
C SER A 428 -15.69 -0.87 19.17
N PRO A 429 -16.20 -1.60 20.17
CA PRO A 429 -17.55 -1.34 20.71
C PRO A 429 -17.74 0.09 21.25
N THR A 430 -16.67 0.75 21.70
CA THR A 430 -16.69 2.13 22.19
C THR A 430 -16.62 3.19 21.09
N GLY A 431 -16.28 2.79 19.85
CA GLY A 431 -16.20 3.68 18.69
C GLY A 431 -14.79 3.97 18.20
N ALA A 432 -13.75 3.57 18.91
CA ALA A 432 -12.38 3.77 18.46
C ALA A 432 -12.10 3.02 17.16
N TYR A 433 -11.49 3.69 16.17
CA TYR A 433 -10.96 3.05 14.98
C TYR A 433 -9.55 2.47 15.23
N PRO A 434 -9.12 1.49 14.45
CA PRO A 434 -7.79 0.89 14.59
C PRO A 434 -6.68 1.75 13.99
N GLY A 435 -5.44 1.48 14.40
CA GLY A 435 -4.25 1.95 13.71
C GLY A 435 -3.89 1.08 12.49
N VAL A 436 -4.46 -0.13 12.41
CA VAL A 436 -4.29 -1.11 11.32
C VAL A 436 -5.61 -1.75 10.98
N ALA A 437 -5.99 -1.81 9.71
CA ALA A 437 -7.22 -2.48 9.26
C ALA A 437 -6.96 -3.37 8.01
N PRO A 438 -7.53 -4.58 7.96
CA PRO A 438 -8.24 -5.24 9.07
C PRO A 438 -7.27 -5.61 10.18
N LEU A 439 -7.70 -5.40 11.42
CA LEU A 439 -6.92 -5.82 12.57
C LEU A 439 -7.15 -7.30 12.77
N ALA A 440 -6.15 -8.11 12.55
CA ALA A 440 -6.19 -9.50 12.93
C ALA A 440 -5.92 -9.63 14.43
N GLN A 441 -6.44 -10.72 15.01
CA GLN A 441 -6.41 -10.94 16.47
C GLN A 441 -5.07 -11.52 16.91
N TYR A 442 -3.97 -10.84 16.69
CA TYR A 442 -2.70 -11.27 17.25
C TYR A 442 -2.27 -10.32 18.34
N GLY A 443 -2.80 -10.53 19.49
CA GLY A 443 -2.46 -9.68 20.62
C GLY A 443 -2.64 -8.20 20.25
N ALA A 444 -3.64 -7.92 19.45
CA ALA A 444 -4.07 -6.55 19.22
C ALA A 444 -4.40 -6.02 20.59
N SER A 445 -3.40 -5.49 21.18
CA SER A 445 -3.55 -4.72 22.39
C SER A 445 -4.61 -3.67 22.10
N PRO A 446 -5.50 -3.38 23.02
CA PRO A 446 -6.31 -2.17 22.99
C PRO A 446 -5.46 -0.93 22.71
N THR A 447 -4.15 -1.03 22.83
CA THR A 447 -3.16 0.02 22.56
C THR A 447 -3.05 0.41 21.10
N ASP A 448 -3.47 -0.42 20.13
CA ASP A 448 -3.44 -0.07 18.71
C ASP A 448 -4.74 0.54 18.19
N MET A 449 -5.67 0.79 19.09
CA MET A 449 -6.90 1.53 18.83
C MET A 449 -6.73 3.00 19.21
N ASN A 450 -7.48 3.85 18.52
CA ASN A 450 -7.54 5.29 18.83
C ASN A 450 -6.16 6.00 18.78
N ARG A 451 -5.39 5.75 17.72
CA ARG A 451 -4.09 6.40 17.49
C ARG A 451 -4.28 7.67 16.68
N LEU A 452 -3.79 8.80 17.20
CA LEU A 452 -3.85 10.09 16.50
C LEU A 452 -3.12 10.01 15.14
N GLY A 453 -3.73 10.57 14.10
CA GLY A 453 -3.20 10.54 12.74
C GLY A 453 -3.34 9.20 12.02
N TRP A 454 -3.61 8.11 12.74
CA TRP A 454 -3.89 6.77 12.22
C TRP A 454 -5.38 6.50 12.17
N SER A 455 -6.02 6.47 13.32
CA SER A 455 -7.47 6.16 13.45
C SER A 455 -8.36 7.14 12.70
N ASP A 456 -7.89 8.36 12.49
CA ASP A 456 -8.57 9.43 11.78
C ASP A 456 -8.82 9.10 10.29
N ALA A 457 -8.10 8.10 9.74
CA ALA A 457 -8.36 7.54 8.41
C ALA A 457 -9.84 7.11 8.23
N GLY A 458 -10.51 6.71 9.31
CA GLY A 458 -11.92 6.35 9.32
C GLY A 458 -12.86 7.48 8.90
N VAL A 459 -12.41 8.75 9.01
CA VAL A 459 -13.13 9.95 8.57
C VAL A 459 -12.51 10.54 7.32
N ILE A 460 -11.19 10.62 7.27
CA ILE A 460 -10.44 11.28 6.19
C ILE A 460 -10.63 10.55 4.85
N VAL A 461 -10.53 9.23 4.82
CA VAL A 461 -10.64 8.46 3.56
C VAL A 461 -12.03 8.58 2.93
N PRO A 462 -13.16 8.43 3.64
CA PRO A 462 -14.49 8.73 3.08
C PRO A 462 -14.63 10.15 2.54
N TRP A 463 -14.06 11.14 3.22
CA TRP A 463 -14.10 12.53 2.75
C TRP A 463 -13.28 12.70 1.46
N VAL A 464 -12.10 12.10 1.37
CA VAL A 464 -11.26 12.13 0.15
C VAL A 464 -11.99 11.48 -1.03
N VAL A 465 -12.57 10.29 -0.84
CA VAL A 465 -13.31 9.60 -1.90
C VAL A 465 -14.51 10.44 -2.36
N TRP A 466 -15.23 11.02 -1.44
CA TRP A 466 -16.33 11.95 -1.78
C TRP A 466 -15.83 13.18 -2.53
N LYS A 467 -14.76 13.84 -2.06
CA LYS A 467 -14.18 15.02 -2.73
C LYS A 467 -13.77 14.69 -4.16
N GLN A 468 -13.05 13.58 -4.35
CA GLN A 468 -12.43 13.23 -5.62
C GLN A 468 -13.41 12.61 -6.63
N PHE A 469 -14.36 11.80 -6.18
CA PHE A 469 -15.26 11.06 -7.05
C PHE A 469 -16.73 11.56 -6.99
N GLY A 470 -17.08 12.44 -6.06
CA GLY A 470 -18.46 12.85 -5.82
C GLY A 470 -19.32 11.74 -5.21
N ASP A 471 -18.69 10.73 -4.66
CA ASP A 471 -19.32 9.52 -4.14
C ASP A 471 -19.88 9.74 -2.74
N THR A 472 -21.19 9.89 -2.64
CA THR A 472 -21.91 10.00 -1.36
C THR A 472 -22.23 8.65 -0.73
N GLN A 473 -22.16 7.55 -1.49
CA GLN A 473 -22.42 6.21 -0.96
C GLN A 473 -21.41 5.83 0.11
N ILE A 474 -20.13 6.17 -0.08
CA ILE A 474 -19.10 5.90 0.93
C ILE A 474 -19.39 6.65 2.24
N ILE A 475 -19.97 7.85 2.18
CA ILE A 475 -20.42 8.60 3.36
C ILE A 475 -21.55 7.84 4.05
N ASP A 476 -22.58 7.44 3.29
CA ASP A 476 -23.75 6.75 3.84
C ASP A 476 -23.38 5.42 4.50
N GLU A 477 -22.52 4.64 3.88
CA GLU A 477 -22.04 3.37 4.40
C GLU A 477 -21.23 3.50 5.71
N ASN A 478 -20.52 4.61 5.87
CA ASN A 478 -19.60 4.83 6.99
C ASN A 478 -20.14 5.79 8.05
N TRP A 479 -21.26 6.47 7.82
CA TRP A 479 -21.76 7.54 8.66
C TRP A 479 -21.86 7.16 10.13
N ALA A 480 -22.54 6.07 10.43
CA ALA A 480 -22.74 5.64 11.81
C ALA A 480 -21.43 5.31 12.54
N ALA A 481 -20.48 4.74 11.81
CA ALA A 481 -19.17 4.42 12.36
C ALA A 481 -18.32 5.69 12.59
N MET A 482 -18.35 6.64 11.66
CA MET A 482 -17.67 7.94 11.79
C MET A 482 -18.25 8.76 12.94
N GLU A 483 -19.58 8.83 13.04
CA GLU A 483 -20.24 9.53 14.15
C GLU A 483 -19.91 8.92 15.49
N LYS A 484 -19.88 7.59 15.57
CA LYS A 484 -19.48 6.87 16.77
C LYS A 484 -18.04 7.15 17.17
N TYR A 485 -17.13 7.26 16.19
CA TYR A 485 -15.73 7.61 16.39
C TYR A 485 -15.58 9.04 16.96
N LEU A 486 -16.21 10.03 16.33
CA LEU A 486 -16.14 11.41 16.83
C LEU A 486 -16.77 11.57 18.21
N ASN A 487 -17.87 10.89 18.50
CA ASN A 487 -18.45 10.88 19.84
C ASN A 487 -17.49 10.25 20.85
N HIS A 488 -16.82 9.14 20.50
CA HIS A 488 -15.79 8.52 21.34
C HIS A 488 -14.64 9.49 21.66
N ILE A 489 -14.09 10.18 20.65
CA ILE A 489 -13.06 11.19 20.85
C ILE A 489 -13.55 12.30 21.78
N ASN A 490 -14.74 12.83 21.53
CA ASN A 490 -15.32 13.93 22.31
C ASN A 490 -15.61 13.55 23.78
N GLU A 491 -15.99 12.29 24.03
CA GLU A 491 -16.30 11.77 25.35
C GLU A 491 -15.05 11.40 26.16
N THR A 492 -14.01 10.92 25.53
CA THR A 492 -12.76 10.49 26.17
C THR A 492 -11.90 11.65 26.67
N LYS A 493 -12.18 12.86 26.19
CA LYS A 493 -11.74 14.15 26.77
C LYS A 493 -10.26 14.37 26.96
N TYR A 494 -9.96 15.55 27.37
CA TYR A 494 -8.66 16.17 27.56
C TYR A 494 -7.83 16.19 26.36
N ASP A 495 -7.62 15.10 25.78
CA ASP A 495 -6.63 14.80 24.80
C ASP A 495 -7.23 14.12 23.60
N HIS A 496 -8.54 14.19 23.48
CA HIS A 496 -9.36 13.85 22.35
C HIS A 496 -9.08 12.49 21.68
N HIS A 497 -7.92 11.88 21.91
CA HIS A 497 -7.58 10.52 21.53
C HIS A 497 -7.26 9.64 22.76
N ALA A 498 -7.84 9.97 23.92
CA ALA A 498 -7.59 9.31 25.20
C ALA A 498 -6.13 9.34 25.63
N LEU A 499 -5.43 10.41 25.27
CA LEU A 499 -4.04 10.63 25.58
C LEU A 499 -3.91 11.43 26.84
N SER A 500 -4.04 10.86 27.99
CA SER A 500 -3.53 11.55 29.14
C SER A 500 -2.11 11.11 29.45
N ALA A 501 -1.28 12.06 29.81
CA ALA A 501 0.03 11.80 30.38
C ALA A 501 -0.09 10.80 31.54
N GLU A 502 -1.20 10.87 32.27
CA GLU A 502 -1.53 10.02 33.40
C GLU A 502 -1.81 8.56 33.00
N ASN A 503 -2.28 8.30 31.78
CA ASN A 503 -2.60 6.95 31.30
C ASN A 503 -1.43 6.27 30.58
N GLY A 504 -0.31 6.94 30.37
CA GLY A 504 0.90 6.37 29.78
C GLY A 504 0.74 5.86 28.33
N ASN A 505 -0.30 6.30 27.62
CA ASN A 505 -0.55 5.87 26.26
C ASN A 505 0.45 6.52 25.29
N TYR A 506 1.41 5.71 24.88
CA TYR A 506 2.37 6.10 23.84
C TYR A 506 1.66 6.37 22.51
N GLN A 507 2.02 7.46 21.83
CA GLN A 507 1.54 7.77 20.49
C GLN A 507 2.67 7.84 19.48
N TRP A 508 2.35 7.54 18.23
CA TRP A 508 3.34 7.56 17.15
C TRP A 508 3.63 8.97 16.65
N ALA A 509 2.67 9.89 16.80
CA ALA A 509 2.80 11.30 16.45
C ALA A 509 3.30 11.52 15.02
N ASP A 510 4.18 12.48 14.78
CA ASP A 510 4.78 12.69 13.45
C ASP A 510 5.90 11.69 13.22
N TRP A 511 5.49 10.48 12.85
CA TRP A 511 6.32 9.28 12.74
C TRP A 511 7.48 9.47 11.78
N LEU A 512 8.67 9.05 12.20
CA LEU A 512 9.92 9.12 11.44
C LEU A 512 10.37 10.53 11.06
N SER A 513 9.89 11.58 11.75
CA SER A 513 10.40 12.93 11.62
C SER A 513 11.86 13.05 12.09
N TYR A 514 12.54 14.12 11.70
CA TYR A 514 13.85 14.48 12.27
C TYR A 514 13.73 15.45 13.47
N GLU A 515 12.51 15.76 13.88
CA GLU A 515 12.20 16.69 14.95
C GLU A 515 12.55 16.16 16.36
N PRO A 516 12.68 17.06 17.35
CA PRO A 516 13.16 16.71 18.70
C PRO A 516 12.29 15.70 19.46
N LEU A 517 10.98 15.65 19.21
CA LEU A 517 10.02 14.81 19.95
C LEU A 517 9.58 13.56 19.17
N GLU A 518 10.36 13.17 18.18
CA GLU A 518 10.04 12.00 17.35
C GLU A 518 10.01 10.71 18.18
N SER A 519 9.05 9.85 17.87
CA SER A 519 8.72 8.68 18.69
C SER A 519 9.58 7.45 18.41
N CYS A 520 9.82 7.11 17.14
CA CYS A 520 10.50 5.86 16.72
C CYS A 520 11.95 5.80 17.20
N SER A 521 12.66 6.93 17.19
CA SER A 521 14.05 7.01 17.64
C SER A 521 14.20 7.21 19.15
N GLY A 522 13.08 7.30 19.87
CA GLY A 522 13.09 7.50 21.32
C GLY A 522 13.42 8.92 21.76
N ARG A 523 13.45 9.91 20.85
CA ARG A 523 13.73 11.31 21.22
C ARG A 523 12.67 11.95 22.12
N HIS A 524 11.50 11.34 22.21
CA HIS A 524 10.42 11.69 23.11
C HIS A 524 10.68 11.27 24.57
N THR A 525 11.77 10.57 24.86
CA THR A 525 12.12 10.09 26.20
C THR A 525 13.27 10.87 26.79
N ALA A 526 13.25 11.01 28.12
CA ALA A 526 14.31 11.67 28.88
C ALA A 526 15.61 10.84 28.83
N LYS A 527 16.74 11.52 28.64
CA LYS A 527 18.07 10.88 28.54
C LYS A 527 18.53 10.16 29.81
N ASP A 528 17.98 10.56 30.96
CA ASP A 528 18.27 9.95 32.26
C ASP A 528 17.43 8.70 32.56
N GLY A 529 16.54 8.31 31.61
CA GLY A 529 15.66 7.16 31.75
C GLY A 529 14.46 7.42 32.66
N SER A 530 14.15 8.66 33.01
CA SER A 530 13.00 9.02 33.87
C SER A 530 11.64 8.83 33.19
N GLY A 531 11.60 8.55 31.89
CA GLY A 531 10.37 8.27 31.13
C GLY A 531 10.15 9.22 29.96
N THR A 532 8.89 9.33 29.55
CA THR A 532 8.47 10.23 28.46
C THR A 532 8.56 11.69 28.90
N LEU A 533 9.08 12.54 28.03
CA LEU A 533 9.18 13.98 28.28
C LEU A 533 7.77 14.62 28.39
N PRO A 534 7.55 15.55 29.32
CA PRO A 534 6.28 16.31 29.41
C PRO A 534 5.90 16.97 28.08
N GLU A 535 6.87 17.51 27.38
CA GLU A 535 6.68 18.15 26.07
C GLU A 535 6.23 17.17 24.99
N ALA A 536 6.57 15.89 25.11
CA ALA A 536 6.07 14.85 24.20
C ALA A 536 4.57 14.59 24.40
N TYR A 537 4.09 14.59 25.64
CA TYR A 537 2.66 14.52 25.91
C TYR A 537 1.92 15.76 25.39
N ASP A 538 2.48 16.94 25.56
CA ASP A 538 1.92 18.18 24.99
C ASP A 538 1.87 18.07 23.46
N TYR A 539 2.90 17.50 22.83
CA TYR A 539 2.95 17.32 21.39
C TYR A 539 1.87 16.36 20.89
N TRP A 540 1.70 15.21 21.55
CA TRP A 540 0.65 14.26 21.22
C TRP A 540 -0.73 14.88 21.37
N ASN A 541 -0.98 15.60 22.47
CA ASN A 541 -2.23 16.31 22.70
C ASN A 541 -2.49 17.41 21.68
N TYR A 542 -1.45 18.14 21.28
CA TYR A 542 -1.56 19.18 20.26
C TYR A 542 -1.94 18.58 18.90
N LEU A 543 -1.25 17.55 18.44
CA LEU A 543 -1.57 16.88 17.19
C LEU A 543 -2.96 16.21 17.24
N SER A 544 -3.29 15.55 18.34
CA SER A 544 -4.58 14.92 18.57
C SER A 544 -5.74 15.91 18.45
N ALA A 545 -5.62 17.07 19.07
CA ALA A 545 -6.64 18.12 18.98
C ALA A 545 -6.75 18.72 17.57
N ASN A 546 -5.63 18.80 16.83
CA ASN A 546 -5.65 19.23 15.42
C ASN A 546 -6.38 18.22 14.54
N TYR A 547 -6.18 16.91 14.72
CA TYR A 547 -6.94 15.89 14.01
C TYR A 547 -8.43 15.90 14.38
N TRP A 548 -8.77 16.10 15.66
CA TRP A 548 -10.16 16.28 16.05
C TRP A 548 -10.83 17.46 15.32
N LEU A 549 -10.12 18.59 15.20
CA LEU A 549 -10.59 19.75 14.43
C LEU A 549 -10.79 19.40 12.95
N ILE A 550 -9.85 18.68 12.34
CA ILE A 550 -9.89 18.25 10.94
C ILE A 550 -11.09 17.32 10.73
N ASP A 551 -11.22 16.30 11.54
CA ASP A 551 -12.29 15.30 11.44
C ASP A 551 -13.68 15.92 11.60
N ALA A 552 -13.83 16.80 12.58
CA ALA A 552 -15.09 17.52 12.79
C ALA A 552 -15.44 18.42 11.61
N GLY A 553 -14.44 19.09 11.01
CA GLY A 553 -14.63 19.87 9.78
C GLY A 553 -15.07 19.00 8.60
N MET A 554 -14.40 17.88 8.36
CA MET A 554 -14.74 16.92 7.30
C MET A 554 -16.13 16.30 7.50
N MET A 555 -16.49 15.96 8.74
CA MET A 555 -17.84 15.48 9.06
C MET A 555 -18.91 16.53 8.79
N SER A 556 -18.61 17.81 9.04
CA SER A 556 -19.51 18.91 8.71
C SER A 556 -19.76 19.04 7.21
N ASP A 557 -18.70 18.91 6.40
CA ASP A 557 -18.81 18.91 4.94
C ASP A 557 -19.65 17.73 4.42
N MET A 558 -19.34 16.52 4.90
CA MET A 558 -20.08 15.31 4.53
C MET A 558 -21.55 15.35 5.01
N ALA A 559 -21.83 15.96 6.18
CA ALA A 559 -23.19 16.17 6.65
C ALA A 559 -23.98 17.07 5.69
N ARG A 560 -23.41 18.20 5.29
CA ARG A 560 -24.04 19.10 4.31
C ARG A 560 -24.29 18.40 2.98
N ALA A 561 -23.31 17.67 2.49
CA ALA A 561 -23.39 16.95 1.21
C ALA A 561 -24.51 15.91 1.17
N THR A 562 -24.87 15.35 2.32
CA THR A 562 -25.87 14.27 2.44
C THR A 562 -27.16 14.71 3.15
N GLY A 563 -27.36 16.03 3.37
CA GLY A 563 -28.54 16.59 3.99
C GLY A 563 -28.70 16.27 5.49
N ARG A 564 -27.62 15.94 6.17
CA ARG A 564 -27.56 15.68 7.61
C ARG A 564 -27.26 16.96 8.39
N ASP A 565 -27.46 16.93 9.72
CA ASP A 565 -27.17 18.06 10.59
C ASP A 565 -25.66 18.32 10.69
N ALA A 566 -25.20 19.39 10.09
CA ALA A 566 -23.81 19.85 10.13
C ALA A 566 -23.48 20.65 11.40
N ALA A 567 -24.46 21.28 12.03
CA ALA A 567 -24.25 22.22 13.15
C ALA A 567 -23.55 21.54 14.36
N LYS A 568 -23.86 20.26 14.61
CA LYS A 568 -23.20 19.46 15.64
C LYS A 568 -21.68 19.41 15.41
N TYR A 569 -21.25 19.19 14.19
CA TYR A 569 -19.82 19.04 13.85
C TYR A 569 -19.11 20.38 13.74
N GLU A 570 -19.82 21.42 13.29
CA GLU A 570 -19.32 22.80 13.32
C GLU A 570 -19.05 23.26 14.76
N ALA A 571 -19.95 22.95 15.67
CA ALA A 571 -19.76 23.24 17.10
C ALA A 571 -18.58 22.44 17.69
N MET A 572 -18.42 21.18 17.30
CA MET A 572 -17.29 20.33 17.72
C MET A 572 -15.95 20.88 17.19
N ALA A 573 -15.90 21.28 15.93
CA ALA A 573 -14.72 21.91 15.32
C ALA A 573 -14.36 23.23 16.02
N ALA A 574 -15.36 24.07 16.35
CA ALA A 574 -15.13 25.30 17.11
C ALA A 574 -14.60 25.03 18.51
N GLN A 575 -15.11 23.98 19.18
CA GLN A 575 -14.61 23.56 20.49
C GLN A 575 -13.16 23.08 20.41
N ALA A 576 -12.81 22.25 19.42
CA ALA A 576 -11.44 21.78 19.22
C ALA A 576 -10.50 22.95 18.95
N LYS A 577 -10.88 23.89 18.06
CA LYS A 577 -10.11 25.11 17.79
C LYS A 577 -9.86 25.92 19.05
N GLN A 578 -10.90 26.17 19.84
CA GLN A 578 -10.78 26.94 21.06
C GLN A 578 -9.85 26.25 22.08
N TYR A 579 -9.98 24.94 22.25
CA TYR A 579 -9.08 24.16 23.10
C TYR A 579 -7.61 24.30 22.69
N ILE A 580 -7.30 24.24 21.39
CA ILE A 580 -5.93 24.39 20.89
C ILE A 580 -5.41 25.79 21.21
N LEU A 581 -6.20 26.82 20.93
CA LEU A 581 -5.82 28.21 21.20
C LEU A 581 -5.54 28.44 22.69
N ASP A 582 -6.43 27.98 23.55
CA ASP A 582 -6.32 28.20 25.00
C ASP A 582 -5.14 27.44 25.61
N LYS A 583 -4.89 26.22 25.15
CA LYS A 583 -3.86 25.36 25.74
C LYS A 583 -2.46 25.62 25.18
N PHE A 584 -2.32 25.85 23.88
CA PHE A 584 -1.01 25.75 23.20
C PHE A 584 -0.47 27.06 22.63
N LEU A 585 -1.31 28.08 22.40
CA LEU A 585 -0.90 29.29 21.70
C LEU A 585 -1.01 30.55 22.57
N ASN A 586 -0.06 31.44 22.42
CA ASN A 586 -0.10 32.82 22.90
C ASN A 586 -0.72 33.73 21.82
N ALA A 587 -1.14 34.94 22.23
CA ALA A 587 -1.77 35.89 21.31
C ALA A 587 -0.87 36.38 20.16
N ASP A 588 0.44 36.30 20.31
CA ASP A 588 1.46 36.66 19.31
C ASP A 588 1.80 35.51 18.38
N GLY A 589 1.16 34.33 18.53
CA GLY A 589 1.39 33.13 17.76
C GLY A 589 2.58 32.28 18.22
N GLU A 590 3.16 32.56 19.39
CA GLU A 590 4.14 31.66 19.99
C GLU A 590 3.44 30.49 20.68
N PHE A 591 4.07 29.32 20.58
CA PHE A 591 3.63 28.16 21.35
C PHE A 591 4.04 28.28 22.81
N LYS A 592 3.13 27.94 23.71
CA LYS A 592 3.39 27.92 25.19
C LYS A 592 4.42 26.86 25.57
N THR A 593 4.40 25.71 24.86
CA THR A 593 5.43 24.68 24.95
C THR A 593 6.61 25.10 24.08
N ALA A 594 7.67 25.61 24.68
CA ALA A 594 8.75 26.35 24.03
C ALA A 594 9.42 25.58 22.86
N ILE A 595 9.59 24.26 23.00
CA ILE A 595 10.23 23.44 21.96
C ILE A 595 9.46 23.43 20.63
N PHE A 596 8.13 23.61 20.66
CA PHE A 596 7.31 23.66 19.44
C PHE A 596 7.68 24.84 18.53
N ASN A 597 8.22 25.92 19.11
CA ASN A 597 8.68 27.07 18.34
C ASN A 597 9.96 26.77 17.51
N THR A 598 10.59 25.63 17.76
CA THR A 598 11.78 25.16 17.03
C THR A 598 11.45 24.00 16.05
N MET A 599 10.18 23.62 15.96
CA MET A 599 9.70 22.50 15.14
C MET A 599 8.89 23.00 13.92
N GLN A 600 8.91 22.23 12.84
CA GLN A 600 8.14 22.55 11.63
C GLN A 600 6.67 22.08 11.76
N THR A 601 6.46 20.85 12.19
CA THR A 601 5.14 20.21 12.24
C THR A 601 4.11 20.99 13.07
N PRO A 602 4.39 21.50 14.27
CA PRO A 602 3.41 22.31 15.02
C PRO A 602 2.98 23.58 14.29
N ALA A 603 3.94 24.29 13.66
CA ALA A 603 3.64 25.50 12.90
C ALA A 603 2.81 25.20 11.64
N LEU A 604 3.08 24.09 10.96
CA LEU A 604 2.31 23.65 9.80
C LEU A 604 0.84 23.37 10.16
N PHE A 605 0.58 22.62 11.24
CA PHE A 605 -0.80 22.37 11.71
C PHE A 605 -1.51 23.67 12.11
N ALA A 606 -0.81 24.59 12.77
CA ALA A 606 -1.40 25.89 13.13
C ALA A 606 -1.80 26.72 11.92
N LEU A 607 -0.97 26.75 10.88
CA LEU A 607 -1.25 27.46 9.63
C LEU A 607 -2.35 26.76 8.82
N LYS A 608 -2.29 25.44 8.65
CA LYS A 608 -3.31 24.65 7.96
C LYS A 608 -4.69 24.85 8.57
N ASN A 609 -4.79 24.76 9.88
CA ASN A 609 -6.05 24.86 10.61
C ASN A 609 -6.47 26.31 10.94
N LYS A 610 -5.75 27.30 10.39
CA LYS A 610 -6.04 28.73 10.56
C LYS A 610 -6.21 29.11 12.03
N LEU A 611 -5.26 28.65 12.87
CA LEU A 611 -5.25 28.95 14.31
C LEU A 611 -4.70 30.32 14.61
N VAL A 612 -3.96 30.92 13.70
CA VAL A 612 -3.32 32.24 13.82
C VAL A 612 -3.69 33.12 12.63
N GLU A 613 -3.86 34.42 12.92
CA GLU A 613 -4.21 35.45 11.92
C GLU A 613 -3.37 36.69 12.13
N GLY A 614 -3.33 37.61 11.14
CA GLY A 614 -2.64 38.91 11.24
C GLY A 614 -1.17 38.75 11.65
N VAL A 615 -0.73 39.56 12.60
CA VAL A 615 0.67 39.58 13.09
C VAL A 615 1.12 38.23 13.65
N ALA A 616 0.25 37.53 14.36
CA ALA A 616 0.58 36.21 14.91
C ALA A 616 0.89 35.20 13.78
N LYS A 617 0.16 35.24 12.67
CA LYS A 617 0.42 34.44 11.48
C LYS A 617 1.76 34.83 10.82
N GLU A 618 2.03 36.13 10.67
CA GLU A 618 3.28 36.63 10.12
C GLU A 618 4.49 36.16 10.94
N ASN A 619 4.39 36.29 12.27
CA ASN A 619 5.43 35.81 13.20
C ASN A 619 5.68 34.31 13.04
N MET A 620 4.62 33.51 12.96
CA MET A 620 4.73 32.05 12.79
C MET A 620 5.36 31.68 11.44
N MET A 621 4.94 32.33 10.37
CA MET A 621 5.52 32.13 9.04
C MET A 621 7.00 32.52 9.01
N LYS A 622 7.37 33.61 9.69
CA LYS A 622 8.77 34.00 9.81
C LYS A 622 9.61 32.96 10.54
N ARG A 623 9.14 32.49 11.72
CA ARG A 623 9.83 31.43 12.45
C ARG A 623 10.00 30.15 11.62
N LEU A 624 8.96 29.76 10.87
CA LEU A 624 9.00 28.59 10.00
C LEU A 624 10.04 28.77 8.87
N ARG A 625 10.11 29.96 8.25
CA ARG A 625 11.16 30.28 7.26
C ARG A 625 12.57 30.23 7.87
N ASP A 626 12.74 30.80 9.04
CA ASP A 626 14.02 30.78 9.77
C ASP A 626 14.44 29.34 10.08
N ASN A 627 13.49 28.49 10.52
CA ASN A 627 13.75 27.09 10.78
C ASN A 627 14.19 26.31 9.52
N PHE A 628 13.55 26.51 8.38
CA PHE A 628 14.01 25.89 7.13
C PHE A 628 15.44 26.34 6.78
N ALA A 629 15.74 27.62 6.92
CA ALA A 629 17.07 28.17 6.66
C ALA A 629 18.14 27.57 7.60
N GLU A 630 17.83 27.44 8.89
CA GLU A 630 18.71 26.82 9.89
C GLU A 630 19.00 25.35 9.59
N HIS A 631 18.04 24.64 8.99
CA HIS A 631 18.20 23.26 8.57
C HIS A 631 18.68 23.12 7.11
N GLY A 632 19.25 24.16 6.52
CA GLY A 632 19.80 24.13 5.16
C GLY A 632 18.75 23.94 4.07
N ASN A 633 17.56 24.48 4.26
CA ASN A 633 16.37 24.33 3.43
C ASN A 633 15.95 22.86 3.26
N CYS A 634 16.05 22.08 4.33
CA CYS A 634 15.55 20.71 4.39
C CYS A 634 14.31 20.62 5.27
N LEU A 635 13.41 19.73 4.91
CA LEU A 635 12.28 19.37 5.77
C LEU A 635 12.78 18.61 7.02
N GLN A 636 11.99 18.64 8.10
CA GLN A 636 12.25 17.85 9.31
C GLN A 636 11.05 16.96 9.66
N THR A 637 9.98 17.07 8.90
CA THR A 637 8.69 16.43 9.14
C THR A 637 8.73 14.90 8.94
N GLY A 638 7.86 14.21 9.65
CA GLY A 638 7.52 12.80 9.47
C GLY A 638 6.29 12.61 8.61
N PHE A 639 5.56 11.49 8.78
CA PHE A 639 4.42 11.15 7.95
C PHE A 639 3.31 12.21 8.01
N LEU A 640 2.92 12.61 9.22
CA LEU A 640 1.80 13.55 9.40
C LEU A 640 2.15 14.98 8.96
N GLY A 641 3.33 15.44 9.33
CA GLY A 641 3.78 16.78 8.96
C GLY A 641 4.05 16.92 7.47
N THR A 642 4.61 15.88 6.82
CA THR A 642 4.93 15.91 5.38
C THR A 642 3.66 15.95 4.53
N SER A 643 2.59 15.29 4.94
CA SER A 643 1.32 15.29 4.18
C SER A 643 0.70 16.68 4.05
N ILE A 644 0.92 17.54 5.02
CA ILE A 644 0.38 18.91 5.01
C ILE A 644 1.43 19.97 4.65
N LEU A 645 2.72 19.60 4.53
CA LEU A 645 3.84 20.51 4.36
C LEU A 645 3.67 21.41 3.13
N MET A 646 3.66 20.80 1.96
CA MET A 646 3.70 21.53 0.70
C MET A 646 2.42 22.33 0.42
N PRO A 647 1.21 21.77 0.63
CA PRO A 647 -0.03 22.53 0.51
C PRO A 647 -0.07 23.72 1.48
N THR A 648 0.28 23.52 2.76
CA THR A 648 0.25 24.59 3.78
C THR A 648 1.21 25.73 3.44
N LEU A 649 2.43 25.41 2.98
CA LEU A 649 3.38 26.44 2.55
C LEU A 649 2.80 27.26 1.39
N THR A 650 2.25 26.60 0.38
CA THR A 650 1.68 27.24 -0.80
C THR A 650 0.48 28.13 -0.47
N GLU A 651 -0.47 27.63 0.32
CA GLU A 651 -1.66 28.36 0.75
C GLU A 651 -1.34 29.61 1.58
N ASN A 652 -0.18 29.61 2.25
CA ASN A 652 0.30 30.73 3.07
C ASN A 652 1.34 31.61 2.36
N GLY A 653 1.45 31.52 1.02
CA GLY A 653 2.33 32.40 0.23
C GLY A 653 3.81 32.06 0.34
N MET A 654 4.16 30.83 0.72
CA MET A 654 5.52 30.32 0.83
C MET A 654 5.83 29.29 -0.27
N SER A 655 5.28 29.46 -1.47
CA SER A 655 5.52 28.56 -2.62
C SER A 655 7.01 28.51 -3.02
N ASP A 656 7.75 29.59 -2.78
CA ASP A 656 9.20 29.64 -2.94
C ASP A 656 9.90 28.55 -2.11
N ILE A 657 9.54 28.42 -0.82
CA ILE A 657 10.08 27.38 0.06
C ILE A 657 9.61 25.99 -0.39
N ALA A 658 8.34 25.85 -0.76
CA ALA A 658 7.81 24.56 -1.24
C ALA A 658 8.64 24.06 -2.43
N TYR A 659 8.93 24.89 -3.41
CA TYR A 659 9.78 24.51 -4.54
C TYR A 659 11.25 24.28 -4.15
N GLU A 660 11.81 25.06 -3.21
CA GLU A 660 13.15 24.77 -2.68
C GLU A 660 13.22 23.38 -2.02
N LEU A 661 12.18 22.97 -1.28
CA LEU A 661 12.09 21.64 -0.68
C LEU A 661 11.95 20.55 -1.75
N LEU A 662 11.14 20.79 -2.79
CA LEU A 662 11.00 19.84 -3.90
C LEU A 662 12.34 19.57 -4.61
N PHE A 663 13.14 20.61 -4.86
CA PHE A 663 14.42 20.50 -5.56
C PHE A 663 15.60 20.22 -4.62
N GLN A 664 15.37 20.10 -3.32
CA GLN A 664 16.43 19.78 -2.36
C GLN A 664 16.99 18.39 -2.61
N ARG A 665 18.34 18.30 -2.64
CA ARG A 665 19.05 17.02 -2.87
C ARG A 665 19.85 16.54 -1.66
N LYS A 666 19.90 17.32 -0.58
CA LYS A 666 20.54 16.92 0.68
C LYS A 666 19.54 16.16 1.55
N ASN A 667 20.00 15.19 2.33
CA ASN A 667 19.18 14.52 3.32
C ASN A 667 18.82 15.47 4.48
N PRO A 668 17.56 15.52 4.93
CA PRO A 668 16.39 14.80 4.42
C PRO A 668 15.71 15.53 3.24
N SER A 669 15.44 14.81 2.18
CA SER A 669 14.66 15.29 1.03
C SER A 669 14.23 14.11 0.12
N TRP A 670 13.21 14.33 -0.72
CA TRP A 670 12.77 13.35 -1.70
C TRP A 670 13.83 13.05 -2.76
N LEU A 671 14.49 14.09 -3.29
CA LEU A 671 15.47 13.87 -4.37
C LEU A 671 16.79 13.27 -3.87
N TYR A 672 17.06 13.29 -2.57
CA TYR A 672 18.17 12.53 -2.01
C TYR A 672 18.01 11.03 -2.29
N SER A 673 16.81 10.48 -2.07
CA SER A 673 16.55 9.06 -2.37
C SER A 673 16.63 8.77 -3.87
N VAL A 674 16.14 9.68 -4.71
CA VAL A 674 16.23 9.57 -6.18
C VAL A 674 17.70 9.54 -6.63
N ASP A 675 18.54 10.44 -6.13
CA ASP A 675 19.97 10.47 -6.43
C ASP A 675 20.72 9.20 -5.99
N ASN A 676 20.18 8.50 -5.00
CA ASN A 676 20.72 7.24 -4.50
C ASN A 676 20.01 6.01 -5.08
N GLY A 677 19.38 6.14 -6.24
CA GLY A 677 18.86 5.04 -7.05
C GLY A 677 17.50 4.48 -6.59
N ALA A 678 16.74 5.23 -5.80
CA ALA A 678 15.38 4.87 -5.45
C ALA A 678 14.48 4.76 -6.67
N THR A 679 13.74 3.67 -6.76
CA THR A 679 12.71 3.42 -7.78
C THR A 679 11.30 3.36 -7.18
N THR A 680 11.21 3.51 -5.87
CA THR A 680 10.01 3.61 -5.04
C THR A 680 10.27 4.60 -3.91
N ILE A 681 9.25 5.05 -3.21
CA ILE A 681 9.38 5.89 -2.02
C ILE A 681 9.94 5.06 -0.87
N TRP A 682 10.91 5.60 -0.16
CA TRP A 682 11.51 4.98 1.02
C TRP A 682 10.71 5.29 2.29
N GLU A 683 10.69 4.35 3.24
CA GLU A 683 10.02 4.52 4.54
C GLU A 683 10.58 5.67 5.37
N ARG A 684 11.90 5.85 5.30
CA ARG A 684 12.62 6.81 6.13
C ARG A 684 13.45 7.73 5.26
N TRP A 685 13.63 8.99 5.68
CA TRP A 685 14.58 9.91 5.03
C TRP A 685 16.00 9.36 5.01
N ASN A 686 16.36 8.54 6.01
CA ASN A 686 17.67 7.89 6.15
C ASN A 686 17.63 6.38 5.94
N SER A 687 16.72 5.86 5.12
CA SER A 687 16.70 4.43 4.78
C SER A 687 18.05 3.95 4.25
N TYR A 688 18.72 4.81 3.47
CA TYR A 688 20.11 4.67 3.06
C TYR A 688 20.83 6.00 3.14
N MET A 689 22.07 6.00 3.60
CA MET A 689 22.93 7.19 3.63
C MET A 689 24.30 6.85 3.08
N LEU A 690 24.81 7.69 2.17
CA LEU A 690 26.11 7.50 1.51
C LEU A 690 27.28 7.33 2.49
N ASP A 691 27.25 8.05 3.61
CA ASP A 691 28.29 8.04 4.65
C ASP A 691 28.08 7.01 5.76
N LYS A 692 26.87 6.40 5.83
CA LYS A 692 26.48 5.54 6.95
C LYS A 692 25.85 4.20 6.53
N GLY A 693 25.59 4.00 5.25
CA GLY A 693 24.98 2.79 4.71
C GLY A 693 23.50 2.64 5.03
N MET A 694 23.03 1.39 5.17
CA MET A 694 21.64 1.04 5.38
C MET A 694 21.09 1.52 6.73
N GLY A 695 19.80 1.76 6.80
CA GLY A 695 19.07 2.09 8.03
C GLY A 695 18.93 0.91 8.99
N PRO A 696 18.21 1.10 10.11
CA PRO A 696 18.02 0.05 11.11
C PRO A 696 17.26 -1.14 10.53
N GLN A 697 17.70 -2.35 10.82
CA GLN A 697 17.16 -3.62 10.29
C GLN A 697 15.66 -3.80 10.53
N GLY A 698 15.19 -3.47 11.72
CA GLY A 698 13.81 -3.72 12.13
C GLY A 698 12.79 -2.75 11.57
N MET A 699 13.22 -1.61 11.03
CA MET A 699 12.36 -0.53 10.58
C MET A 699 12.97 0.14 9.35
N ASN A 700 12.98 -0.57 8.22
CA ASN A 700 13.51 -0.03 6.97
C ASN A 700 12.91 -0.77 5.77
N SER A 701 12.06 -0.08 5.02
CA SER A 701 11.54 -0.50 3.74
C SER A 701 11.97 0.49 2.67
N PHE A 702 12.32 -0.03 1.49
CA PHE A 702 12.61 0.80 0.32
C PHE A 702 11.39 0.98 -0.59
N ASN A 703 10.22 0.46 -0.17
CA ASN A 703 8.95 0.61 -0.88
C ASN A 703 7.80 0.87 0.12
N HIS A 704 7.61 2.16 0.45
CA HIS A 704 6.71 2.59 1.53
C HIS A 704 6.09 3.94 1.18
N TYR A 705 4.91 3.96 0.63
CA TYR A 705 4.34 5.06 -0.15
C TYR A 705 4.01 6.36 0.61
N ALA A 706 4.00 6.39 1.95
CA ALA A 706 3.49 7.53 2.74
C ALA A 706 4.07 8.89 2.33
N TYR A 707 5.40 9.02 2.20
CA TYR A 707 6.04 10.28 1.75
C TYR A 707 5.77 10.63 0.27
N GLY A 708 5.17 9.74 -0.50
CA GLY A 708 4.66 10.02 -1.84
C GLY A 708 3.46 10.96 -1.86
N CYS A 709 2.90 11.30 -0.69
CA CYS A 709 1.85 12.32 -0.52
C CYS A 709 2.19 13.68 -1.16
N VAL A 710 3.47 13.98 -1.40
CA VAL A 710 3.91 15.17 -2.13
C VAL A 710 3.31 15.28 -3.53
N CYS A 711 2.91 14.18 -4.15
CA CYS A 711 2.32 14.20 -5.49
C CYS A 711 0.91 14.81 -5.52
N GLU A 712 0.15 14.80 -4.41
CA GLU A 712 -1.07 15.61 -4.30
C GLU A 712 -0.78 17.08 -4.61
N TRP A 713 0.21 17.66 -3.91
CA TRP A 713 0.63 19.03 -4.16
C TRP A 713 1.14 19.25 -5.60
N MET A 714 1.79 18.26 -6.22
CA MET A 714 2.21 18.36 -7.62
C MET A 714 1.01 18.47 -8.55
N TRP A 715 -0.06 17.71 -8.30
CA TRP A 715 -1.31 17.81 -9.04
C TRP A 715 -2.00 19.15 -8.80
N GLU A 716 -2.18 19.54 -7.53
CA GLU A 716 -2.94 20.72 -7.16
C GLU A 716 -2.20 22.05 -7.41
N THR A 717 -0.87 22.03 -7.33
CA THR A 717 -0.05 23.26 -7.43
C THR A 717 0.75 23.34 -8.73
N MET A 718 1.51 22.27 -9.09
CA MET A 718 2.32 22.33 -10.32
C MET A 718 1.42 22.27 -11.57
N ALA A 719 0.51 21.30 -11.61
CA ALA A 719 -0.48 21.20 -12.67
C ALA A 719 -1.68 22.15 -12.45
N GLY A 720 -1.95 22.49 -11.20
CA GLY A 720 -3.04 23.38 -10.82
C GLY A 720 -4.42 22.75 -10.95
N ILE A 721 -4.57 21.45 -10.67
CA ILE A 721 -5.84 20.71 -10.78
C ILE A 721 -6.27 20.24 -9.40
N SER A 722 -7.38 20.75 -8.86
CA SER A 722 -8.01 20.23 -7.64
C SER A 722 -9.53 20.27 -7.71
N ALA A 723 -10.19 19.41 -6.91
CA ALA A 723 -11.64 19.38 -6.81
C ALA A 723 -12.15 20.46 -5.84
N ASP A 724 -13.21 21.14 -6.21
CA ASP A 724 -13.96 22.05 -5.30
C ASP A 724 -15.00 21.24 -4.52
N THR A 725 -14.91 21.25 -3.18
CA THR A 725 -15.84 20.52 -2.31
C THR A 725 -17.29 21.07 -2.37
N SER A 726 -17.52 22.25 -2.92
CA SER A 726 -18.87 22.76 -3.15
C SER A 726 -19.62 21.97 -4.22
N GLU A 727 -18.90 21.42 -5.21
CA GLU A 727 -19.42 20.54 -6.25
C GLU A 727 -18.38 19.43 -6.54
N PRO A 728 -18.32 18.39 -5.67
CA PRO A 728 -17.27 17.37 -5.67
C PRO A 728 -17.28 16.49 -6.92
N GLY A 729 -16.25 15.68 -7.10
CA GLY A 729 -16.08 14.81 -8.26
C GLY A 729 -15.69 15.59 -9.51
N PHE A 730 -15.02 16.72 -9.35
CA PHE A 730 -14.57 17.61 -10.44
C PHE A 730 -15.70 18.17 -11.31
N LYS A 731 -16.93 18.21 -10.82
CA LYS A 731 -18.01 19.00 -11.46
C LYS A 731 -17.65 20.47 -11.43
N ARG A 732 -17.05 20.93 -10.33
CA ARG A 732 -16.37 22.21 -10.22
C ARG A 732 -14.89 21.98 -9.98
N ILE A 733 -14.06 22.51 -10.86
CA ILE A 733 -12.61 22.31 -10.88
C ILE A 733 -11.93 23.60 -10.45
N ILE A 734 -11.01 23.53 -9.51
CA ILE A 734 -10.11 24.64 -9.23
C ILE A 734 -8.88 24.46 -10.11
N MET A 735 -8.59 25.44 -10.98
CA MET A 735 -7.43 25.43 -11.83
C MET A 735 -6.52 26.63 -11.49
N LYS A 736 -5.45 26.34 -10.76
CA LYS A 736 -4.55 27.38 -10.19
C LYS A 736 -3.09 26.92 -10.23
N PRO A 737 -2.47 26.79 -11.39
CA PRO A 737 -1.07 26.42 -11.47
C PRO A 737 -0.16 27.52 -10.89
N ILE A 738 0.87 27.11 -10.18
CA ILE A 738 1.95 27.97 -9.72
C ILE A 738 3.24 27.48 -10.38
N PRO A 739 3.63 28.06 -11.52
CA PRO A 739 4.73 27.55 -12.31
C PRO A 739 6.10 27.92 -11.71
N ASP A 740 7.08 27.03 -11.87
CA ASP A 740 8.49 27.27 -11.55
C ASP A 740 9.37 26.95 -12.76
N LYS A 741 10.27 27.87 -13.15
CA LYS A 741 11.12 27.70 -14.34
C LYS A 741 12.02 26.46 -14.30
N ARG A 742 12.33 25.93 -13.11
CA ARG A 742 13.17 24.71 -12.93
C ARG A 742 12.46 23.43 -13.40
N LEU A 743 11.15 23.49 -13.61
CA LEU A 743 10.38 22.38 -14.20
C LEU A 743 10.40 22.41 -15.72
N GLU A 744 10.75 23.57 -16.34
CA GLU A 744 10.70 23.84 -17.78
C GLU A 744 9.27 23.79 -18.34
N PHE A 745 8.56 22.69 -18.16
CA PHE A 745 7.15 22.47 -18.48
C PHE A 745 6.50 21.52 -17.48
N VAL A 746 5.18 21.51 -17.45
CA VAL A 746 4.34 20.47 -16.82
C VAL A 746 3.28 20.06 -17.83
N ASN A 747 3.10 18.77 -18.04
CA ASN A 747 1.99 18.18 -18.79
C ASN A 747 1.22 17.25 -17.86
N ALA A 748 -0.05 17.54 -17.62
CA ALA A 748 -0.93 16.75 -16.78
C ALA A 748 -2.22 16.41 -17.50
N GLU A 749 -2.62 15.15 -17.43
CA GLU A 749 -3.91 14.65 -17.87
C GLU A 749 -4.52 13.79 -16.78
N TYR A 750 -5.76 14.10 -16.40
CA TYR A 750 -6.48 13.38 -15.36
C TYR A 750 -7.89 12.99 -15.85
N ASN A 751 -8.16 11.70 -15.90
CA ASN A 751 -9.47 11.15 -16.18
C ASN A 751 -10.30 11.14 -14.90
N SER A 752 -10.92 12.27 -14.58
CA SER A 752 -11.72 12.48 -13.37
C SER A 752 -13.12 11.86 -13.48
N ALA A 753 -13.87 11.87 -12.38
CA ALA A 753 -15.29 11.48 -12.39
C ALA A 753 -16.17 12.32 -13.33
N ALA A 754 -15.76 13.58 -13.61
CA ALA A 754 -16.45 14.46 -14.57
C ALA A 754 -15.93 14.32 -16.01
N GLY A 755 -14.87 13.58 -16.26
CA GLY A 755 -14.22 13.42 -17.55
C GLY A 755 -12.76 13.88 -17.55
N ILE A 756 -12.15 13.93 -18.74
CA ILE A 756 -10.73 14.23 -18.90
C ILE A 756 -10.44 15.73 -18.69
N ILE A 757 -9.59 16.01 -17.71
CA ILE A 757 -9.05 17.35 -17.43
C ILE A 757 -7.61 17.37 -17.94
N LYS A 758 -7.22 18.45 -18.65
CA LYS A 758 -5.84 18.65 -19.08
C LYS A 758 -5.31 19.98 -18.55
N SER A 759 -4.04 19.98 -18.16
CA SER A 759 -3.30 21.18 -17.79
C SER A 759 -1.85 21.03 -18.24
N SER A 760 -1.44 21.84 -19.20
CA SER A 760 -0.11 21.78 -19.78
C SER A 760 0.46 23.17 -19.93
N TRP A 761 1.57 23.45 -19.24
CA TRP A 761 2.22 24.73 -19.36
C TRP A 761 3.72 24.60 -19.63
N LYS A 762 4.26 25.65 -20.23
CA LYS A 762 5.70 25.77 -20.53
C LYS A 762 6.15 27.23 -20.51
N TYR A 763 7.47 27.44 -20.46
CA TYR A 763 8.07 28.73 -20.74
C TYR A 763 8.68 28.75 -22.15
N GLU A 764 8.38 29.81 -22.91
CA GLU A 764 9.08 30.15 -24.15
C GLU A 764 9.75 31.53 -23.98
N GLY A 765 11.03 31.53 -23.68
CA GLY A 765 11.72 32.74 -23.19
C GLY A 765 11.16 33.16 -21.82
N ASP A 766 10.64 34.39 -21.77
CA ASP A 766 10.00 34.92 -20.55
C ASP A 766 8.46 34.75 -20.55
N GLN A 767 7.88 34.27 -21.64
CA GLN A 767 6.44 34.04 -21.74
C GLN A 767 6.09 32.68 -21.13
N TRP A 768 5.07 32.68 -20.28
CA TRP A 768 4.43 31.46 -19.77
C TRP A 768 3.19 31.18 -20.62
N ILE A 769 3.14 29.99 -21.19
CA ILE A 769 2.06 29.51 -22.06
C ILE A 769 1.37 28.35 -21.38
N TRP A 770 0.06 28.42 -21.22
CA TRP A 770 -0.76 27.41 -20.57
C TRP A 770 -1.93 26.96 -21.43
N ASP A 771 -1.94 25.69 -21.82
CA ASP A 771 -3.05 25.01 -22.47
C ASP A 771 -3.81 24.19 -21.45
N PHE A 772 -5.14 24.33 -21.38
CA PHE A 772 -5.95 23.53 -20.51
C PHE A 772 -7.29 23.14 -21.13
N ALA A 773 -7.87 22.03 -20.70
CA ALA A 773 -9.15 21.52 -21.16
C ALA A 773 -10.05 21.13 -19.98
N ILE A 774 -11.31 21.52 -20.09
CA ILE A 774 -12.38 21.27 -19.12
C ILE A 774 -13.38 20.31 -19.76
N PRO A 775 -13.75 19.19 -19.12
CA PRO A 775 -14.68 18.20 -19.67
C PRO A 775 -16.11 18.75 -19.76
N GLU A 776 -16.91 18.12 -20.60
CA GLU A 776 -18.32 18.48 -20.80
C GLU A 776 -19.11 18.32 -19.49
N GLY A 777 -19.92 19.30 -19.13
CA GLY A 777 -20.72 19.32 -17.91
C GLY A 777 -19.98 19.81 -16.66
N ALA A 778 -18.66 20.06 -16.72
CA ALA A 778 -17.89 20.67 -15.65
C ALA A 778 -17.68 22.18 -15.85
N VAL A 779 -17.35 22.86 -14.76
CA VAL A 779 -16.96 24.27 -14.71
C VAL A 779 -15.65 24.41 -13.99
N ALA A 780 -14.73 25.25 -14.47
CA ALA A 780 -13.48 25.52 -13.79
C ALA A 780 -13.41 26.95 -13.25
N LEU A 781 -12.92 27.09 -12.04
CA LEU A 781 -12.47 28.36 -11.46
C LEU A 781 -10.97 28.50 -11.68
N VAL A 782 -10.61 29.35 -12.64
CA VAL A 782 -9.24 29.55 -13.09
C VAL A 782 -8.63 30.77 -12.42
N THR A 783 -7.51 30.59 -11.73
CA THR A 783 -6.72 31.69 -11.15
C THR A 783 -5.34 31.71 -11.81
N LEU A 784 -5.00 32.81 -12.46
CA LEU A 784 -3.70 32.95 -13.14
C LEU A 784 -2.57 33.24 -12.15
N PRO A 785 -1.33 32.82 -12.46
CA PRO A 785 -0.18 33.13 -11.64
C PRO A 785 -0.03 34.64 -11.34
N GLY A 786 0.09 34.97 -10.06
CA GLY A 786 0.18 36.35 -9.59
C GLY A 786 -1.15 37.08 -9.43
N GLU A 787 -2.28 36.44 -9.74
CA GLU A 787 -3.62 37.01 -9.55
C GLU A 787 -4.28 36.41 -8.30
N SER A 788 -5.21 37.19 -7.72
CA SER A 788 -6.01 36.74 -6.58
C SER A 788 -7.46 36.41 -6.96
N GLN A 789 -7.92 36.87 -8.14
CA GLN A 789 -9.26 36.70 -8.61
C GLN A 789 -9.37 35.44 -9.49
N ALA A 790 -10.34 34.59 -9.19
CA ALA A 790 -10.70 33.46 -10.05
C ALA A 790 -11.72 33.89 -11.13
N HIS A 791 -11.60 33.31 -12.31
CA HIS A 791 -12.50 33.49 -13.44
C HIS A 791 -13.14 32.14 -13.78
N GLU A 792 -14.44 32.16 -14.07
CA GLU A 792 -15.19 30.97 -14.45
C GLU A 792 -14.97 30.65 -15.92
N TYR A 793 -14.61 29.38 -16.21
CA TYR A 793 -14.50 28.81 -17.54
C TYR A 793 -15.40 27.57 -17.64
N ARG A 794 -16.09 27.45 -18.76
CA ARG A 794 -16.94 26.29 -19.06
C ARG A 794 -16.19 25.24 -19.85
N ALA A 795 -16.86 24.11 -20.13
CA ALA A 795 -16.30 23.03 -20.95
C ALA A 795 -15.70 23.54 -22.26
N GLY A 796 -14.51 23.10 -22.59
CA GLY A 796 -13.76 23.54 -23.77
C GLY A 796 -12.25 23.45 -23.56
N SER A 797 -11.51 23.85 -24.61
CA SER A 797 -10.04 23.94 -24.60
C SER A 797 -9.63 25.42 -24.73
N TYR A 798 -8.65 25.80 -23.94
CA TYR A 798 -8.19 27.17 -23.78
C TYR A 798 -6.69 27.27 -23.81
N GLN A 799 -6.19 28.40 -24.30
CA GLN A 799 -4.76 28.75 -24.19
C GLN A 799 -4.65 30.17 -23.61
N ILE A 800 -3.75 30.30 -22.65
CA ILE A 800 -3.39 31.57 -22.03
C ILE A 800 -1.90 31.82 -22.23
N VAL A 801 -1.53 33.02 -22.57
CA VAL A 801 -0.15 33.47 -22.71
C VAL A 801 0.05 34.66 -21.78
N LYS A 802 1.06 34.60 -20.88
CA LYS A 802 1.31 35.63 -19.88
C LYS A 802 2.79 36.02 -19.81
#